data_1e2ea7dba1d6e30de206532dddb62d71
#
_entry.id   1e2ea7dba1d6e30de206532dddb62d71
#
_cell.length_a   1.000
_cell.length_b   1.000
_cell.length_c   1.000
_cell.angle_alpha   90.00
_cell.angle_beta   90.00
_cell.angle_gamma   90.00
#
_symmetry.space_group_name_H-M   'P 1'
#
loop_
_entity.id
_entity.type
_entity.pdbx_description
1 polymer ?
#
loop_
_entity_poly.entity_id
_entity_poly.type
_entity_poly.pdbx_seq_one_letter_code
_entity_poly.pdbx_strand_id
1 'polypeptide(L)'
;MQKIGVLVFVALYLLGAYPLFAAEELFILGEPITAQSALGRHASAPLAAVLGDRTTQAVNQLILHADALTESTQEIALPLEQGLVVTASRFQTELTNDGMLTWHGRLPDMRTKNRRSAGNRQEAPVDELNAVTLVRHGDNIWGSIRYRGQFYQVTPLGGGEHVIVKVDETKYPDDLVVPGDQSGAVQTIAQPSQALSIIRVMLIFTKQASEAWPDTQGLGALMFAEANQGVRNSSVRVHFENAGVFPINYSDQSGADGYKKMLNELENPTEASLGAPVAKLRDQHKADLVVLVSKASGYCGLANVNSSKATAFGVISCPTGNFTFAHEMGHNFGLSHNSDVPGGIYGDGYGYQQNLKSPYWRTIMSYDCTPIACPRVNYWSDPDRTYDGLQMGIAGINNSVRVINLRREVLANFYPPVNDEPPSVQLDVPLDVAANQTFIARAIASDPMGNPLTYKWSAPGFAPGDGTSDSLALKAPAVSQDEQKTLSVEVSNPYGTTRQSKTITVMAPDAPISAQMNIPATVASGGQLPVSVEAYSATGLPLTYAWSRTGGMYTGTTGGKPNGVYTAVNVDKDTNTRIDVVVSDRTHQVSLSSPVIILAAPVIAEPVARISGATTAEAATPVALSGSGSSGNQLIYAWTAAGFTPASSTLPDPTFIAPASTGNRNITLLVTDSLGLTASASHQIEVIQPPSNTCAPPWIASKAYAVINEKVSYDGYNYEVAHWTQNNRPDLNWAPSGDAKPWRRLDTCSAR
;
A
#
# COMPACT_ATOMS: atom_id res chain seq x y z
N MET A 1 58.12 -57.67 -14.82
CA MET A 1 56.94 -56.95 -15.28
C MET A 1 56.47 -56.07 -14.13
N GLN A 2 57.00 -54.83 -14.08
CA GLN A 2 56.68 -53.86 -13.06
C GLN A 2 55.50 -53.03 -13.51
N LYS A 3 54.44 -52.94 -12.68
CA LYS A 3 53.34 -52.01 -12.88
C LYS A 3 53.67 -50.70 -12.10
N ILE A 4 53.79 -49.63 -12.85
CA ILE A 4 53.94 -48.27 -12.32
C ILE A 4 52.54 -47.78 -11.94
N GLY A 5 52.32 -47.49 -10.66
CA GLY A 5 51.12 -46.84 -10.16
C GLY A 5 51.31 -45.33 -10.16
N VAL A 6 50.46 -44.63 -10.86
CA VAL A 6 50.35 -43.16 -10.84
C VAL A 6 49.47 -42.75 -9.64
N LEU A 7 50.05 -42.07 -8.67
CA LEU A 7 49.32 -41.41 -7.59
C LEU A 7 48.81 -40.06 -8.11
N VAL A 8 47.46 -39.92 -8.21
CA VAL A 8 46.83 -38.67 -8.44
C VAL A 8 46.51 -38.02 -7.06
N PHE A 9 47.24 -36.95 -6.72
CA PHE A 9 46.88 -36.11 -5.60
C PHE A 9 45.65 -35.27 -5.96
N VAL A 10 44.51 -35.59 -5.37
CA VAL A 10 43.34 -34.71 -5.36
C VAL A 10 43.47 -33.76 -4.20
N ALA A 11 43.82 -32.50 -4.47
CA ALA A 11 43.77 -31.42 -3.48
C ALA A 11 42.28 -31.10 -3.22
N LEU A 12 41.77 -31.58 -2.09
CA LEU A 12 40.47 -31.07 -1.56
C LEU A 12 40.68 -29.64 -1.09
N TYR A 13 40.21 -28.67 -1.86
CA TYR A 13 39.94 -27.33 -1.35
C TYR A 13 38.72 -27.44 -0.44
N LEU A 14 38.92 -27.40 0.86
CA LEU A 14 37.90 -27.11 1.85
C LEU A 14 37.48 -25.64 1.66
N LEU A 15 36.54 -25.40 0.79
CA LEU A 15 35.73 -24.19 0.83
C LEU A 15 34.96 -24.23 2.15
N GLY A 16 35.37 -23.41 3.10
CA GLY A 16 34.63 -23.14 4.30
C GLY A 16 33.26 -22.61 3.88
N ALA A 17 32.26 -23.47 3.91
CA ALA A 17 30.86 -23.04 3.83
C ALA A 17 30.59 -22.23 5.09
N TYR A 18 30.61 -20.90 4.99
CA TYR A 18 29.93 -20.06 5.95
C TYR A 18 28.46 -20.47 5.94
N PRO A 19 27.83 -20.67 7.10
CA PRO A 19 26.39 -20.84 7.11
C PRO A 19 25.79 -19.51 6.60
N LEU A 20 25.37 -19.47 5.33
CA LEU A 20 24.28 -18.58 4.94
C LEU A 20 23.12 -19.03 5.83
N PHE A 21 22.78 -18.23 6.83
CA PHE A 21 21.49 -18.37 7.48
C PHE A 21 20.46 -18.15 6.37
N ALA A 22 19.86 -19.23 5.91
CA ALA A 22 18.73 -19.11 5.02
C ALA A 22 17.65 -18.36 5.81
N ALA A 23 17.08 -17.29 5.22
CA ALA A 23 15.97 -16.58 5.83
C ALA A 23 14.86 -17.60 6.11
N GLU A 24 14.36 -17.60 7.35
CA GLU A 24 13.29 -18.53 7.73
C GLU A 24 12.02 -18.19 6.94
N GLU A 25 11.40 -19.19 6.35
CA GLU A 25 10.16 -19.03 5.57
C GLU A 25 8.98 -18.99 6.54
N LEU A 26 8.61 -17.79 6.97
CA LEU A 26 7.51 -17.57 7.89
C LEU A 26 6.15 -17.71 7.22
N PHE A 27 6.05 -17.31 5.95
CA PHE A 27 4.82 -17.32 5.17
C PHE A 27 5.01 -17.96 3.80
N ILE A 28 4.01 -18.72 3.37
CA ILE A 28 3.85 -19.12 1.98
C ILE A 28 2.63 -18.38 1.43
N LEU A 29 2.82 -17.62 0.35
CA LEU A 29 1.74 -16.88 -0.30
C LEU A 29 0.81 -17.86 -1.02
N GLY A 30 -0.47 -17.83 -0.62
CA GLY A 30 -1.53 -18.60 -1.26
C GLY A 30 -2.25 -17.82 -2.36
N GLU A 31 -3.41 -18.34 -2.75
CA GLU A 31 -4.20 -17.76 -3.82
C GLU A 31 -4.79 -16.39 -3.45
N PRO A 32 -4.98 -15.50 -4.44
CA PRO A 32 -5.70 -14.24 -4.24
C PRO A 32 -7.15 -14.49 -3.82
N ILE A 33 -7.61 -13.74 -2.81
CA ILE A 33 -8.99 -13.80 -2.34
C ILE A 33 -9.74 -12.61 -2.92
N THR A 34 -10.78 -12.89 -3.74
CA THR A 34 -11.68 -11.88 -4.29
C THR A 34 -13.03 -11.92 -3.58
N ALA A 35 -13.79 -10.83 -3.63
CA ALA A 35 -15.15 -10.80 -3.11
C ALA A 35 -16.03 -11.91 -3.72
N GLN A 36 -15.81 -12.26 -4.99
CA GLN A 36 -16.54 -13.32 -5.68
C GLN A 36 -16.15 -14.73 -5.18
N SER A 37 -14.85 -14.97 -4.91
CA SER A 37 -14.39 -16.25 -4.33
C SER A 37 -14.85 -16.42 -2.88
N ALA A 38 -14.98 -15.32 -2.13
CA ALA A 38 -15.46 -15.30 -0.75
C ALA A 38 -16.97 -15.59 -0.63
N LEU A 39 -17.79 -15.07 -1.56
CA LEU A 39 -19.24 -15.36 -1.62
C LEU A 39 -19.52 -16.86 -1.82
N GLY A 40 -18.68 -17.56 -2.59
CA GLY A 40 -18.81 -19.01 -2.81
C GLY A 40 -18.42 -19.89 -1.60
N ARG A 41 -17.76 -19.33 -0.57
CA ARG A 41 -17.21 -20.07 0.59
C ARG A 41 -17.88 -19.74 1.92
N HIS A 42 -18.95 -18.92 1.96
CA HIS A 42 -19.50 -18.35 3.21
C HIS A 42 -18.38 -17.69 4.04
N ALA A 43 -17.88 -16.56 3.56
CA ALA A 43 -16.78 -15.84 4.22
C ALA A 43 -17.04 -15.66 5.72
N SER A 44 -16.03 -15.96 6.55
CA SER A 44 -16.07 -15.67 7.99
C SER A 44 -16.23 -14.17 8.22
N ALA A 45 -16.76 -13.77 9.39
CA ALA A 45 -16.91 -12.36 9.73
C ALA A 45 -15.57 -11.58 9.63
N PRO A 46 -14.41 -12.11 10.09
CA PRO A 46 -13.12 -11.48 9.90
C PRO A 46 -12.73 -11.29 8.43
N LEU A 47 -12.90 -12.30 7.59
CA LEU A 47 -12.60 -12.18 6.15
C LEU A 47 -13.52 -11.17 5.47
N ALA A 48 -14.82 -11.17 5.82
CA ALA A 48 -15.76 -10.20 5.31
C ALA A 48 -15.38 -8.76 5.73
N ALA A 49 -14.91 -8.57 6.97
CA ALA A 49 -14.43 -7.29 7.47
C ALA A 49 -13.17 -6.80 6.72
N VAL A 50 -12.25 -7.70 6.38
CA VAL A 50 -11.06 -7.38 5.56
C VAL A 50 -11.44 -7.00 4.14
N LEU A 51 -12.27 -7.80 3.47
CA LEU A 51 -12.69 -7.55 2.08
C LEU A 51 -13.60 -6.31 1.93
N GLY A 52 -14.37 -5.99 2.97
CA GLY A 52 -15.24 -4.82 3.02
C GLY A 52 -14.53 -3.53 3.43
N ASP A 53 -13.27 -3.60 3.85
CA ASP A 53 -12.53 -2.42 4.25
C ASP A 53 -12.15 -1.57 3.03
N ARG A 54 -12.45 -0.27 3.08
CA ARG A 54 -12.22 0.66 1.97
C ARG A 54 -10.75 0.81 1.57
N THR A 55 -9.85 0.53 2.51
CA THR A 55 -8.40 0.60 2.28
C THR A 55 -7.84 -0.67 1.65
N THR A 56 -8.59 -1.75 1.64
CA THR A 56 -8.15 -3.02 1.05
C THR A 56 -8.00 -2.89 -0.47
N GLN A 57 -6.78 -3.06 -0.96
CA GLN A 57 -6.46 -3.07 -2.39
C GLN A 57 -6.38 -4.49 -2.96
N ALA A 58 -5.75 -5.40 -2.23
CA ALA A 58 -5.65 -6.82 -2.59
C ALA A 58 -5.51 -7.68 -1.34
N VAL A 59 -6.00 -8.91 -1.40
CA VAL A 59 -5.92 -9.90 -0.31
C VAL A 59 -5.40 -11.21 -0.87
N ASN A 60 -4.40 -11.78 -0.22
CA ASN A 60 -3.91 -13.11 -0.51
C ASN A 60 -4.00 -13.98 0.76
N GLN A 61 -4.32 -15.25 0.59
CA GLN A 61 -4.20 -16.22 1.67
C GLN A 61 -2.74 -16.39 2.07
N LEU A 62 -2.49 -16.63 3.37
CA LEU A 62 -1.17 -17.00 3.87
C LEU A 62 -1.23 -18.37 4.54
N ILE A 63 -0.29 -19.24 4.20
CA ILE A 63 0.04 -20.41 5.00
C ILE A 63 1.16 -19.99 5.95
N LEU A 64 0.96 -20.21 7.22
CA LEU A 64 1.80 -19.67 8.28
C LEU A 64 2.63 -20.77 8.96
N HIS A 65 3.90 -20.49 9.17
CA HIS A 65 4.83 -21.26 10.01
C HIS A 65 5.19 -20.43 11.26
N ALA A 66 4.21 -20.28 12.20
CA ALA A 66 4.35 -19.40 13.36
C ALA A 66 5.60 -19.71 14.20
N ASP A 67 5.99 -20.97 14.29
CA ASP A 67 7.17 -21.42 15.04
C ASP A 67 8.50 -20.92 14.46
N ALA A 68 8.53 -20.50 13.18
CA ALA A 68 9.67 -19.86 12.57
C ALA A 68 9.97 -18.46 13.17
N LEU A 69 8.97 -17.81 13.78
CA LEU A 69 9.16 -16.54 14.46
C LEU A 69 9.53 -16.74 15.92
N THR A 70 10.80 -16.61 16.24
CA THR A 70 11.37 -16.77 17.60
C THR A 70 12.20 -15.54 17.98
N GLU A 71 12.60 -15.44 19.26
CA GLU A 71 13.56 -14.39 19.69
C GLU A 71 14.91 -14.48 18.95
N SER A 72 15.31 -15.67 18.50
CA SER A 72 16.55 -15.91 17.79
C SER A 72 16.49 -15.66 16.29
N THR A 73 15.28 -15.55 15.71
CA THR A 73 15.08 -15.36 14.26
C THR A 73 15.73 -14.06 13.81
N GLN A 74 16.77 -14.15 12.98
CA GLN A 74 17.55 -12.99 12.50
C GLN A 74 16.98 -12.41 11.22
N GLU A 75 16.54 -13.27 10.31
CA GLU A 75 16.05 -12.89 8.99
C GLU A 75 14.77 -13.65 8.68
N ILE A 76 13.85 -12.98 8.00
CA ILE A 76 12.55 -13.53 7.58
C ILE A 76 12.32 -13.21 6.13
N ALA A 77 12.00 -14.23 5.34
CA ALA A 77 11.51 -14.06 3.97
C ALA A 77 10.01 -13.73 4.01
N LEU A 78 9.62 -12.61 3.44
CA LEU A 78 8.26 -12.09 3.40
C LEU A 78 7.77 -12.05 1.95
N PRO A 79 6.91 -12.98 1.52
CA PRO A 79 6.25 -12.91 0.22
C PRO A 79 5.09 -11.90 0.30
N LEU A 80 5.30 -10.70 -0.25
CA LEU A 80 4.32 -9.61 -0.19
C LEU A 80 3.27 -9.69 -1.29
N GLU A 81 3.70 -10.07 -2.49
CA GLU A 81 2.86 -10.25 -3.68
C GLU A 81 3.43 -11.39 -4.54
N GLN A 82 2.66 -11.85 -5.51
CA GLN A 82 3.14 -12.88 -6.44
C GLN A 82 4.42 -12.41 -7.16
N GLY A 83 5.51 -13.13 -6.96
CA GLY A 83 6.82 -12.77 -7.51
C GLY A 83 7.59 -11.68 -6.74
N LEU A 84 7.06 -11.20 -5.62
CA LEU A 84 7.74 -10.25 -4.75
C LEU A 84 7.98 -10.86 -3.37
N VAL A 85 9.20 -11.37 -3.15
CA VAL A 85 9.67 -11.82 -1.84
C VAL A 85 10.77 -10.87 -1.37
N VAL A 86 10.69 -10.39 -0.14
CA VAL A 86 11.67 -9.51 0.47
C VAL A 86 12.18 -10.11 1.76
N THR A 87 13.47 -9.94 2.05
CA THR A 87 14.05 -10.42 3.30
C THR A 87 14.12 -9.27 4.31
N ALA A 88 13.51 -9.47 5.47
CA ALA A 88 13.61 -8.55 6.59
C ALA A 88 14.69 -9.02 7.54
N SER A 89 15.56 -8.11 7.99
CA SER A 89 16.58 -8.38 9.00
C SER A 89 16.18 -7.76 10.33
N ARG A 90 16.28 -8.53 11.41
CA ARG A 90 15.91 -8.13 12.76
C ARG A 90 16.77 -6.98 13.28
N PHE A 91 16.15 -6.01 13.96
CA PHE A 91 16.88 -5.06 14.77
C PHE A 91 16.46 -5.04 16.25
N GLN A 92 15.28 -5.57 16.59
CA GLN A 92 14.82 -5.65 17.98
C GLN A 92 13.80 -6.78 18.16
N THR A 93 13.81 -7.41 19.35
CA THR A 93 12.72 -8.29 19.82
C THR A 93 12.35 -7.94 21.24
N GLU A 94 11.10 -8.24 21.59
CA GLU A 94 10.56 -8.11 22.94
C GLU A 94 9.66 -9.31 23.21
N LEU A 95 9.93 -10.03 24.30
CA LEU A 95 9.13 -11.18 24.73
C LEU A 95 8.51 -10.84 26.08
N THR A 96 7.19 -10.89 26.15
CA THR A 96 6.43 -10.65 27.38
C THR A 96 6.31 -11.93 28.20
N ASN A 97 5.99 -11.81 29.50
CA ASN A 97 5.89 -12.96 30.41
C ASN A 97 4.76 -13.92 30.03
N ASP A 98 3.74 -13.47 29.33
CA ASP A 98 2.64 -14.29 28.79
C ASP A 98 2.98 -14.97 27.45
N GLY A 99 4.22 -14.86 26.98
CA GLY A 99 4.74 -15.54 25.79
C GLY A 99 4.46 -14.83 24.47
N MET A 100 4.01 -13.58 24.50
CA MET A 100 3.80 -12.77 23.32
C MET A 100 5.14 -12.24 22.82
N LEU A 101 5.47 -12.50 21.54
CA LEU A 101 6.74 -12.09 20.94
C LEU A 101 6.51 -10.97 19.92
N THR A 102 7.13 -9.84 20.16
CA THR A 102 7.25 -8.75 19.17
C THR A 102 8.62 -8.85 18.48
N TRP A 103 8.60 -8.78 17.16
CA TRP A 103 9.79 -8.79 16.31
C TRP A 103 9.79 -7.58 15.37
N HIS A 104 10.84 -6.75 15.46
CA HIS A 104 11.02 -5.59 14.60
C HIS A 104 12.16 -5.84 13.63
N GLY A 105 11.92 -5.60 12.36
CA GLY A 105 12.87 -5.79 11.27
C GLY A 105 12.97 -4.61 10.33
N ARG A 106 14.09 -4.58 9.59
CA ARG A 106 14.34 -3.65 8.48
C ARG A 106 14.28 -4.40 7.17
N LEU A 107 13.72 -3.77 6.16
CA LEU A 107 13.77 -4.24 4.78
C LEU A 107 14.93 -3.56 4.04
N PRO A 108 15.47 -4.19 2.98
CA PRO A 108 16.53 -3.60 2.18
C PRO A 108 16.11 -2.24 1.63
N ASP A 109 16.82 -1.21 2.01
CA ASP A 109 16.68 0.12 1.44
C ASP A 109 17.60 0.24 0.22
N MET A 110 17.02 0.60 -0.93
CA MET A 110 17.79 0.95 -2.13
C MET A 110 18.35 2.38 -2.05
N ARG A 111 17.93 3.14 -1.05
CA ARG A 111 18.43 4.50 -0.78
C ARG A 111 19.67 4.37 0.09
N THR A 112 20.79 4.29 -0.57
CA THR A 112 22.08 4.17 0.11
C THR A 112 22.34 5.31 1.09
N LYS A 113 22.74 4.94 2.28
CA LYS A 113 23.63 5.51 3.33
C LYS A 113 24.09 6.97 3.20
N ASN A 114 23.36 7.86 2.57
CA ASN A 114 23.59 9.31 2.69
C ASN A 114 22.99 9.88 4.00
N ARG A 115 22.98 9.07 5.06
CA ARG A 115 22.57 9.48 6.41
C ARG A 115 23.67 10.30 7.08
N ARG A 116 24.10 11.38 6.43
CA ARG A 116 24.88 12.41 7.11
C ARG A 116 23.89 13.43 7.66
N SER A 117 23.84 13.55 8.99
CA SER A 117 23.08 14.62 9.63
C SER A 117 23.45 15.96 9.00
N ALA A 118 22.43 16.65 8.47
CA ALA A 118 22.59 18.02 8.00
C ALA A 118 22.75 18.95 9.22
N GLY A 119 23.98 19.28 9.55
CA GLY A 119 24.30 20.13 10.72
C GLY A 119 24.24 19.37 12.07
N ASN A 120 23.79 20.04 13.13
CA ASN A 120 23.71 19.48 14.50
C ASN A 120 22.47 18.60 14.75
N ARG A 121 21.67 18.25 13.73
CA ARG A 121 20.47 17.44 13.89
C ARG A 121 20.77 15.95 13.83
N GLN A 122 20.02 15.18 14.61
CA GLN A 122 20.15 13.72 14.66
C GLN A 122 19.28 13.10 13.55
N GLU A 123 19.87 12.23 12.70
CA GLU A 123 19.12 11.45 11.72
C GLU A 123 18.25 10.39 12.39
N ALA A 124 17.05 10.17 11.85
CA ALA A 124 16.11 9.16 12.28
C ALA A 124 16.72 7.75 12.19
N PRO A 125 16.73 6.96 13.29
CA PRO A 125 17.43 5.69 13.34
C PRO A 125 16.76 4.57 12.53
N VAL A 126 15.45 4.65 12.31
CA VAL A 126 14.66 3.62 11.59
C VAL A 126 14.04 4.21 10.34
N ASP A 127 14.19 3.52 9.22
CA ASP A 127 13.45 3.87 7.99
C ASP A 127 12.07 3.21 8.01
N GLU A 128 11.07 3.97 8.46
CA GLU A 128 9.68 3.51 8.59
C GLU A 128 8.97 3.24 7.26
N LEU A 129 9.56 3.63 6.13
CA LEU A 129 9.06 3.27 4.80
C LEU A 129 9.58 1.90 4.34
N ASN A 130 10.51 1.30 5.10
CA ASN A 130 11.11 -0.02 4.88
C ASN A 130 11.27 -0.77 6.22
N ALA A 131 10.18 -0.91 6.96
CA ALA A 131 10.16 -1.50 8.30
C ALA A 131 9.09 -2.60 8.43
N VAL A 132 9.33 -3.48 9.37
CA VAL A 132 8.44 -4.60 9.70
C VAL A 132 8.25 -4.67 11.20
N THR A 133 7.01 -4.79 11.63
CA THR A 133 6.65 -5.18 13.00
C THR A 133 5.75 -6.40 12.94
N LEU A 134 6.17 -7.51 13.54
CA LEU A 134 5.39 -8.73 13.68
C LEU A 134 5.16 -9.00 15.15
N VAL A 135 3.94 -9.45 15.48
CA VAL A 135 3.60 -9.91 16.80
C VAL A 135 3.05 -11.33 16.70
N ARG A 136 3.72 -12.26 17.41
CA ARG A 136 3.25 -13.64 17.56
C ARG A 136 2.50 -13.79 18.88
N HIS A 137 1.26 -14.26 18.79
CA HIS A 137 0.40 -14.65 19.91
C HIS A 137 -0.09 -16.08 19.70
N GLY A 138 0.58 -17.06 20.33
CA GLY A 138 0.37 -18.48 20.05
C GLY A 138 0.66 -18.81 18.58
N ASP A 139 -0.34 -19.35 17.88
CA ASP A 139 -0.27 -19.67 16.46
C ASP A 139 -0.68 -18.49 15.56
N ASN A 140 -1.08 -17.36 16.11
CA ASN A 140 -1.44 -16.17 15.35
C ASN A 140 -0.23 -15.26 15.15
N ILE A 141 -0.14 -14.65 13.96
CA ILE A 141 0.78 -13.56 13.68
C ILE A 141 0.01 -12.36 13.15
N TRP A 142 0.13 -11.25 13.86
CA TRP A 142 -0.20 -9.94 13.35
C TRP A 142 1.04 -9.25 12.78
N GLY A 143 0.88 -8.49 11.71
CA GLY A 143 2.03 -7.82 11.10
C GLY A 143 1.70 -6.53 10.39
N SER A 144 2.59 -5.56 10.57
CA SER A 144 2.67 -4.32 9.82
C SER A 144 3.96 -4.32 9.03
N ILE A 145 3.88 -4.28 7.70
CA ILE A 145 5.03 -4.34 6.80
C ILE A 145 4.96 -3.15 5.85
N ARG A 146 6.00 -2.34 5.82
CA ARG A 146 6.17 -1.28 4.81
C ARG A 146 7.37 -1.59 3.95
N TYR A 147 7.14 -1.69 2.66
CA TYR A 147 8.20 -1.86 1.67
C TYR A 147 8.10 -0.78 0.61
N ARG A 148 9.13 0.04 0.53
CA ARG A 148 9.19 1.22 -0.36
C ARG A 148 7.98 2.16 -0.18
N GLY A 149 7.50 2.28 1.04
CA GLY A 149 6.33 3.08 1.39
C GLY A 149 4.98 2.42 1.14
N GLN A 150 4.90 1.26 0.46
CA GLN A 150 3.67 0.49 0.34
C GLN A 150 3.42 -0.29 1.62
N PHE A 151 2.22 -0.17 2.17
CA PHE A 151 1.82 -0.85 3.39
C PHE A 151 1.15 -2.20 3.07
N TYR A 152 1.56 -3.23 3.82
CA TYR A 152 0.95 -4.55 3.85
C TYR A 152 0.65 -4.93 5.30
N GLN A 153 -0.49 -5.56 5.51
CA GLN A 153 -0.94 -6.02 6.82
C GLN A 153 -1.11 -7.54 6.82
N VAL A 154 -0.50 -8.23 7.79
CA VAL A 154 -0.78 -9.63 8.09
C VAL A 154 -1.87 -9.68 9.14
N THR A 155 -2.95 -10.41 8.85
CA THR A 155 -4.15 -10.46 9.69
C THR A 155 -4.60 -11.91 9.89
N PRO A 156 -4.68 -12.39 11.14
CA PRO A 156 -5.33 -13.66 11.46
C PRO A 156 -6.84 -13.54 11.33
N LEU A 157 -7.46 -14.54 10.74
CA LEU A 157 -8.92 -14.63 10.55
C LEU A 157 -9.60 -15.55 11.57
N GLY A 158 -8.83 -16.15 12.48
CA GLY A 158 -9.28 -17.21 13.39
C GLY A 158 -9.16 -18.61 12.76
N GLY A 159 -9.19 -19.65 13.60
CA GLY A 159 -9.08 -21.04 13.14
C GLY A 159 -7.76 -21.41 12.46
N GLY A 160 -6.69 -20.63 12.65
CA GLY A 160 -5.39 -20.82 12.02
C GLY A 160 -5.27 -20.18 10.63
N GLU A 161 -6.33 -19.56 10.11
CA GLU A 161 -6.29 -18.88 8.80
C GLU A 161 -5.68 -17.48 8.92
N HIS A 162 -4.85 -17.12 7.94
CA HIS A 162 -4.22 -15.81 7.83
C HIS A 162 -4.31 -15.26 6.42
N VAL A 163 -4.27 -13.95 6.32
CA VAL A 163 -4.19 -13.22 5.04
C VAL A 163 -3.12 -12.14 5.11
N ILE A 164 -2.54 -11.84 3.95
CA ILE A 164 -1.82 -10.59 3.73
C ILE A 164 -2.68 -9.66 2.89
N VAL A 165 -2.81 -8.43 3.37
CA VAL A 165 -3.61 -7.38 2.75
C VAL A 165 -2.69 -6.31 2.23
N LYS A 166 -2.76 -6.01 0.94
CA LYS A 166 -2.17 -4.79 0.37
C LYS A 166 -3.13 -3.64 0.65
N VAL A 167 -2.64 -2.59 1.28
CA VAL A 167 -3.44 -1.47 1.78
C VAL A 167 -3.21 -0.23 0.95
N ASP A 168 -4.28 0.42 0.52
CA ASP A 168 -4.26 1.75 -0.08
C ASP A 168 -4.43 2.80 1.04
N GLU A 169 -3.32 3.33 1.53
CA GLU A 169 -3.32 4.27 2.65
C GLU A 169 -4.00 5.61 2.33
N THR A 170 -4.16 5.95 1.04
CA THR A 170 -4.87 7.18 0.63
C THR A 170 -6.37 7.13 0.92
N LYS A 171 -6.88 5.94 1.24
CA LYS A 171 -8.29 5.71 1.58
C LYS A 171 -8.57 5.63 3.08
N TYR A 172 -7.56 5.80 3.93
CA TYR A 172 -7.86 5.97 5.35
C TYR A 172 -8.73 7.21 5.55
N PRO A 173 -9.82 7.12 6.34
CA PRO A 173 -10.54 8.32 6.73
C PRO A 173 -9.65 9.19 7.62
N ASP A 174 -9.91 10.49 7.60
CA ASP A 174 -9.27 11.41 8.53
C ASP A 174 -9.67 11.12 9.99
N ASP A 175 -8.89 11.64 10.93
CA ASP A 175 -9.24 11.63 12.34
C ASP A 175 -10.20 12.79 12.62
N LEU A 176 -11.16 12.62 13.54
CA LEU A 176 -12.13 13.64 13.86
C LEU A 176 -11.51 14.67 14.84
N VAL A 177 -11.73 15.95 14.60
CA VAL A 177 -11.27 17.02 15.50
C VAL A 177 -12.29 17.28 16.60
N VAL A 178 -11.87 17.18 17.85
CA VAL A 178 -12.56 17.83 18.97
C VAL A 178 -11.75 19.09 19.35
N PRO A 179 -12.37 20.28 19.41
CA PRO A 179 -11.68 21.44 19.98
C PRO A 179 -11.23 21.12 21.40
N GLY A 180 -9.93 21.27 21.67
CA GLY A 180 -9.38 20.99 22.98
C GLY A 180 -10.02 21.87 24.05
N ASP A 181 -10.17 21.36 25.25
CA ASP A 181 -10.59 22.13 26.42
C ASP A 181 -9.48 23.13 26.77
N GLN A 182 -9.70 24.37 26.37
CA GLN A 182 -8.78 25.50 26.63
C GLN A 182 -8.75 25.90 28.12
N SER A 183 -9.63 25.32 28.96
CA SER A 183 -9.75 25.65 30.38
C SER A 183 -8.65 25.05 31.26
N GLY A 184 -7.94 24.05 30.77
CA GLY A 184 -6.78 23.46 31.42
C GLY A 184 -5.59 24.39 31.34
N ALA A 185 -5.25 25.05 32.46
CA ALA A 185 -4.05 25.89 32.56
C ALA A 185 -2.83 25.08 32.02
N VAL A 186 -2.07 25.68 31.10
CA VAL A 186 -0.74 25.21 30.74
C VAL A 186 0.08 25.18 32.03
N GLN A 187 0.13 24.05 32.71
CA GLN A 187 0.92 23.91 33.94
C GLN A 187 2.37 24.21 33.58
N THR A 188 2.97 25.15 34.26
CA THR A 188 4.42 25.36 34.29
C THR A 188 4.98 24.15 35.02
N ILE A 189 5.31 23.08 34.24
CA ILE A 189 5.89 21.86 34.81
C ILE A 189 7.39 22.11 34.95
N ALA A 190 7.94 21.69 36.08
CA ALA A 190 9.38 21.59 36.27
C ALA A 190 10.03 20.78 35.13
N GLN A 191 11.33 20.99 34.89
CA GLN A 191 12.05 20.19 33.88
C GLN A 191 11.71 18.71 34.06
N PRO A 192 11.26 18.01 32.99
CA PRO A 192 10.89 16.60 33.09
C PRO A 192 12.07 15.78 33.61
N SER A 193 11.79 14.81 34.47
CA SER A 193 12.81 13.89 34.99
C SER A 193 13.51 13.13 33.88
N GLN A 194 14.64 12.50 34.17
CA GLN A 194 15.32 11.61 33.22
C GLN A 194 14.74 10.18 33.24
N ALA A 195 13.81 9.89 34.16
CA ALA A 195 13.18 8.58 34.30
C ALA A 195 12.23 8.28 33.12
N LEU A 196 12.04 7.00 32.84
CA LEU A 196 11.02 6.49 31.93
C LEU A 196 9.63 6.66 32.57
N SER A 197 8.68 7.26 31.89
CA SER A 197 7.28 7.33 32.33
C SER A 197 6.51 6.14 31.80
N ILE A 198 5.92 5.34 32.69
CA ILE A 198 5.08 4.21 32.33
C ILE A 198 3.64 4.72 32.28
N ILE A 199 3.00 4.61 31.14
CA ILE A 199 1.60 4.99 30.94
C ILE A 199 0.82 3.72 30.64
N ARG A 200 -0.08 3.37 31.55
CA ARG A 200 -0.88 2.15 31.48
C ARG A 200 -2.12 2.41 30.63
N VAL A 201 -2.24 1.71 29.50
CA VAL A 201 -3.34 1.89 28.57
C VAL A 201 -4.21 0.65 28.50
N MET A 202 -5.50 0.80 28.69
CA MET A 202 -6.48 -0.26 28.58
C MET A 202 -7.20 -0.20 27.23
N LEU A 203 -7.29 -1.33 26.54
CA LEU A 203 -8.01 -1.47 25.29
C LEU A 203 -9.38 -2.12 25.53
N ILE A 204 -10.42 -1.50 25.02
CA ILE A 204 -11.80 -2.03 25.08
C ILE A 204 -12.28 -2.29 23.65
N PHE A 205 -12.55 -3.54 23.33
CA PHE A 205 -13.02 -3.93 22.00
C PHE A 205 -14.56 -4.03 22.00
N THR A 206 -15.21 -3.28 21.11
CA THR A 206 -16.64 -3.41 20.88
C THR A 206 -17.00 -4.79 20.34
N LYS A 207 -18.29 -5.09 20.31
CA LYS A 207 -18.78 -6.36 19.76
C LYS A 207 -18.34 -6.55 18.31
N GLN A 208 -18.56 -5.55 17.44
CA GLN A 208 -18.20 -5.60 16.01
C GLN A 208 -16.68 -5.68 15.81
N ALA A 209 -15.91 -4.96 16.62
CA ALA A 209 -14.45 -5.05 16.59
C ALA A 209 -13.95 -6.45 16.95
N SER A 210 -14.52 -7.07 17.99
CA SER A 210 -14.17 -8.44 18.41
C SER A 210 -14.57 -9.50 17.38
N GLU A 211 -15.68 -9.27 16.67
CA GLU A 211 -16.12 -10.15 15.57
C GLU A 211 -15.23 -10.00 14.32
N ALA A 212 -14.76 -8.79 14.03
CA ALA A 212 -13.87 -8.50 12.91
C ALA A 212 -12.42 -8.95 13.16
N TRP A 213 -11.98 -8.88 14.41
CA TRP A 213 -10.62 -9.20 14.84
C TRP A 213 -10.64 -10.17 16.02
N PRO A 214 -10.78 -11.49 15.78
CA PRO A 214 -10.99 -12.48 16.83
C PRO A 214 -9.80 -12.61 17.79
N ASP A 215 -8.57 -12.33 17.36
CA ASP A 215 -7.38 -12.26 18.22
C ASP A 215 -7.14 -10.82 18.69
N THR A 216 -8.00 -10.31 19.56
CA THR A 216 -7.91 -8.96 20.12
C THR A 216 -6.65 -8.73 20.95
N GLN A 217 -6.12 -9.77 21.61
CA GLN A 217 -4.89 -9.71 22.39
C GLN A 217 -3.67 -9.47 21.48
N GLY A 218 -3.53 -10.27 20.42
CA GLY A 218 -2.45 -10.12 19.45
C GLY A 218 -2.53 -8.79 18.69
N LEU A 219 -3.75 -8.35 18.32
CA LEU A 219 -3.95 -7.04 17.71
C LEU A 219 -3.56 -5.90 18.67
N GLY A 220 -3.99 -5.98 19.93
CA GLY A 220 -3.60 -5.01 20.96
C GLY A 220 -2.08 -4.95 21.13
N ALA A 221 -1.42 -6.10 21.17
CA ALA A 221 0.04 -6.14 21.25
C ALA A 221 0.73 -5.49 20.04
N LEU A 222 0.21 -5.66 18.82
CA LEU A 222 0.73 -4.96 17.64
C LEU A 222 0.56 -3.44 17.78
N MET A 223 -0.60 -2.98 18.28
CA MET A 223 -0.85 -1.55 18.54
C MET A 223 0.15 -0.98 19.54
N PHE A 224 0.41 -1.68 20.64
CA PHE A 224 1.44 -1.28 21.62
C PHE A 224 2.85 -1.32 21.05
N ALA A 225 3.18 -2.34 20.25
CA ALA A 225 4.48 -2.47 19.61
C ALA A 225 4.75 -1.27 18.68
N GLU A 226 3.78 -0.88 17.85
CA GLU A 226 3.87 0.29 16.98
C GLU A 226 3.99 1.59 17.77
N ALA A 227 3.15 1.81 18.80
CA ALA A 227 3.18 3.02 19.62
C ALA A 227 4.52 3.15 20.39
N ASN A 228 4.99 2.06 21.00
CA ASN A 228 6.26 2.02 21.71
C ASN A 228 7.45 2.19 20.76
N GLN A 229 7.36 1.68 19.52
CA GLN A 229 8.39 1.95 18.51
C GLN A 229 8.41 3.44 18.14
N GLY A 230 7.26 4.10 18.00
CA GLY A 230 7.17 5.53 17.69
C GLY A 230 7.82 6.43 18.75
N VAL A 231 7.63 6.14 20.05
CA VAL A 231 8.29 6.90 21.13
C VAL A 231 9.81 6.60 21.19
N ARG A 232 10.22 5.33 20.94
CA ARG A 232 11.65 4.98 20.83
C ARG A 232 12.31 5.68 19.64
N ASN A 233 11.69 5.63 18.48
CA ASN A 233 12.18 6.30 17.26
C ASN A 233 12.42 7.79 17.49
N SER A 234 11.55 8.42 18.26
CA SER A 234 11.59 9.85 18.57
C SER A 234 12.36 10.19 19.84
N SER A 235 12.99 9.21 20.48
CA SER A 235 13.74 9.36 21.75
C SER A 235 12.91 9.96 22.89
N VAL A 236 11.61 9.69 22.90
CA VAL A 236 10.69 10.09 23.98
C VAL A 236 10.76 9.06 25.10
N ARG A 237 10.85 9.53 26.35
CA ARG A 237 10.96 8.68 27.54
C ARG A 237 9.58 8.27 28.05
N VAL A 238 8.83 7.57 27.22
CA VAL A 238 7.53 6.98 27.52
C VAL A 238 7.55 5.50 27.15
N HIS A 239 6.93 4.68 27.98
CA HIS A 239 6.56 3.33 27.63
C HIS A 239 5.07 3.17 27.85
N PHE A 240 4.34 2.77 26.81
CA PHE A 240 2.92 2.42 26.90
C PHE A 240 2.81 0.96 27.30
N GLU A 241 2.27 0.74 28.50
CA GLU A 241 2.09 -0.58 29.08
C GLU A 241 0.65 -1.05 28.90
N ASN A 242 0.47 -2.31 28.57
CA ASN A 242 -0.84 -2.92 28.39
C ASN A 242 -1.51 -3.16 29.75
N ALA A 243 -2.48 -2.34 30.13
CA ALA A 243 -3.28 -2.51 31.36
C ALA A 243 -4.43 -3.52 31.20
N GLY A 244 -4.54 -4.14 30.03
CA GLY A 244 -5.52 -5.17 29.72
C GLY A 244 -6.29 -4.88 28.43
N VAL A 245 -6.75 -5.95 27.81
CA VAL A 245 -7.54 -5.94 26.58
C VAL A 245 -8.86 -6.67 26.86
N PHE A 246 -9.99 -5.96 26.78
CA PHE A 246 -11.29 -6.47 27.19
C PHE A 246 -12.33 -6.30 26.10
N PRO A 247 -13.12 -7.32 25.79
CA PRO A 247 -14.31 -7.17 24.96
C PRO A 247 -15.46 -6.56 25.76
N ILE A 248 -16.29 -5.77 25.07
CA ILE A 248 -17.52 -5.22 25.65
C ILE A 248 -18.70 -5.43 24.70
N ASN A 249 -19.87 -5.74 25.25
CA ASN A 249 -21.09 -5.90 24.45
C ASN A 249 -21.72 -4.52 24.17
N TYR A 250 -21.03 -3.73 23.36
CA TYR A 250 -21.44 -2.42 22.91
C TYR A 250 -21.45 -2.39 21.38
N SER A 251 -22.45 -1.73 20.78
CA SER A 251 -22.57 -1.63 19.32
C SER A 251 -22.01 -0.32 18.82
N ASP A 252 -21.19 -0.40 17.78
CA ASP A 252 -20.53 0.72 17.15
C ASP A 252 -21.50 1.80 16.66
N GLN A 253 -21.07 3.05 16.76
CA GLN A 253 -21.76 4.22 16.25
C GLN A 253 -20.89 4.90 15.21
N SER A 254 -21.35 4.95 13.95
CA SER A 254 -20.59 5.49 12.82
C SER A 254 -20.84 6.98 12.57
N GLY A 255 -19.92 7.63 11.85
CA GLY A 255 -19.97 9.05 11.52
C GLY A 255 -19.62 9.97 12.71
N ALA A 256 -19.53 11.27 12.45
CA ALA A 256 -19.04 12.23 13.44
C ALA A 256 -19.83 12.23 14.77
N ASP A 257 -21.15 12.20 14.69
CA ASP A 257 -21.99 12.17 15.89
C ASP A 257 -21.88 10.82 16.61
N GLY A 258 -21.69 9.73 15.86
CA GLY A 258 -21.47 8.41 16.41
C GLY A 258 -20.17 8.32 17.22
N TYR A 259 -19.06 8.83 16.68
CA TYR A 259 -17.78 8.87 17.40
C TYR A 259 -17.85 9.73 18.66
N LYS A 260 -18.45 10.95 18.55
CA LYS A 260 -18.68 11.81 19.73
C LYS A 260 -19.54 11.13 20.78
N LYS A 261 -20.59 10.41 20.34
CA LYS A 261 -21.45 9.66 21.25
C LYS A 261 -20.67 8.55 21.96
N MET A 262 -19.90 7.74 21.22
CA MET A 262 -19.05 6.68 21.80
C MET A 262 -18.07 7.26 22.82
N LEU A 263 -17.39 8.37 22.50
CA LEU A 263 -16.45 9.01 23.43
C LEU A 263 -17.16 9.53 24.68
N ASN A 264 -18.27 10.24 24.54
CA ASN A 264 -19.05 10.78 25.65
C ASN A 264 -19.61 9.66 26.55
N GLU A 265 -20.09 8.56 25.97
CA GLU A 265 -20.59 7.41 26.74
C GLU A 265 -19.44 6.67 27.45
N LEU A 266 -18.29 6.55 26.80
CA LEU A 266 -17.09 5.95 27.36
C LEU A 266 -16.58 6.70 28.59
N GLU A 267 -16.64 8.03 28.56
CA GLU A 267 -16.22 8.92 29.66
C GLU A 267 -17.20 8.98 30.82
N ASN A 268 -18.46 8.68 30.56
CA ASN A 268 -19.51 8.80 31.56
C ASN A 268 -19.57 7.56 32.48
N PRO A 269 -19.05 7.62 33.71
CA PRO A 269 -18.99 6.45 34.58
C PRO A 269 -20.37 5.96 35.09
N THR A 270 -21.45 6.66 34.75
CA THR A 270 -22.83 6.29 35.07
C THR A 270 -23.60 5.73 33.86
N GLU A 271 -23.04 5.82 32.67
CA GLU A 271 -23.64 5.25 31.47
C GLU A 271 -23.53 3.72 31.49
N ALA A 272 -24.69 3.03 31.43
CA ALA A 272 -24.80 1.61 31.77
C ALA A 272 -24.20 0.68 30.72
N SER A 273 -24.22 1.06 29.44
CA SER A 273 -23.82 0.19 28.31
C SER A 273 -22.33 0.18 28.05
N LEU A 274 -21.62 1.27 28.32
CA LEU A 274 -20.20 1.44 28.03
C LEU A 274 -19.42 2.02 29.22
N GLY A 275 -19.76 3.21 29.68
CA GLY A 275 -18.96 3.97 30.63
C GLY A 275 -18.86 3.32 32.03
N ALA A 276 -19.95 2.87 32.60
CA ALA A 276 -19.92 2.24 33.93
C ALA A 276 -19.10 0.94 33.99
N PRO A 277 -19.26 -0.04 33.06
CA PRO A 277 -18.42 -1.23 33.06
C PRO A 277 -16.95 -0.89 32.76
N VAL A 278 -16.67 0.07 31.89
CA VAL A 278 -15.30 0.47 31.58
C VAL A 278 -14.64 1.20 32.76
N ALA A 279 -15.35 2.09 33.45
CA ALA A 279 -14.84 2.77 34.64
C ALA A 279 -14.42 1.78 35.72
N LYS A 280 -15.23 0.72 35.94
CA LYS A 280 -14.91 -0.36 36.87
C LYS A 280 -13.63 -1.10 36.48
N LEU A 281 -13.49 -1.47 35.20
CA LEU A 281 -12.26 -2.12 34.67
C LEU A 281 -11.06 -1.17 34.81
N ARG A 282 -11.22 0.09 34.45
CA ARG A 282 -10.18 1.10 34.55
C ARG A 282 -9.65 1.24 35.98
N ASP A 283 -10.56 1.34 36.96
CA ASP A 283 -10.21 1.40 38.39
C ASP A 283 -9.52 0.12 38.88
N GLN A 284 -9.99 -1.02 38.40
CA GLN A 284 -9.42 -2.33 38.76
C GLN A 284 -8.01 -2.49 38.23
N HIS A 285 -7.78 -2.14 36.98
CA HIS A 285 -6.51 -2.32 36.27
C HIS A 285 -5.60 -1.08 36.33
N LYS A 286 -6.03 -0.01 37.03
CA LYS A 286 -5.26 1.23 37.22
C LYS A 286 -4.79 1.84 35.89
N ALA A 287 -5.65 1.83 34.87
CA ALA A 287 -5.30 2.33 33.56
C ALA A 287 -5.33 3.86 33.50
N ASP A 288 -4.22 4.47 33.11
CA ASP A 288 -4.11 5.91 32.93
C ASP A 288 -4.96 6.39 31.75
N LEU A 289 -4.87 5.68 30.64
CA LEU A 289 -5.61 5.93 29.42
C LEU A 289 -6.52 4.75 29.07
N VAL A 290 -7.62 5.02 28.39
CA VAL A 290 -8.53 3.98 27.86
C VAL A 290 -8.81 4.28 26.38
N VAL A 291 -8.67 3.26 25.55
CA VAL A 291 -8.98 3.37 24.12
C VAL A 291 -10.04 2.33 23.74
N LEU A 292 -11.16 2.81 23.22
CA LEU A 292 -12.21 2.00 22.63
C LEU A 292 -11.85 1.65 21.19
N VAL A 293 -11.67 0.39 20.89
CA VAL A 293 -11.44 -0.14 19.55
C VAL A 293 -12.77 -0.55 18.96
N SER A 294 -13.18 0.09 17.88
CA SER A 294 -14.44 -0.11 17.18
C SER A 294 -14.25 -0.53 15.74
N LYS A 295 -15.28 -0.97 15.07
CA LYS A 295 -15.35 -1.13 13.60
C LYS A 295 -16.28 -0.08 12.98
N ALA A 296 -16.49 1.04 13.69
CA ALA A 296 -17.25 2.18 13.19
C ALA A 296 -16.62 2.76 11.91
N SER A 297 -17.45 3.34 11.07
CA SER A 297 -17.01 3.95 9.81
C SER A 297 -17.09 5.47 9.85
N GLY A 298 -16.32 6.12 8.97
CA GLY A 298 -16.33 7.57 8.78
C GLY A 298 -15.05 8.27 9.21
N TYR A 299 -14.44 7.83 10.30
CA TYR A 299 -13.19 8.38 10.83
C TYR A 299 -12.27 7.25 11.29
N CYS A 300 -10.96 7.50 11.39
CA CYS A 300 -10.03 6.57 11.99
C CYS A 300 -10.02 6.67 13.52
N GLY A 301 -10.19 7.88 14.08
CA GLY A 301 -10.19 8.05 15.53
C GLY A 301 -10.79 9.38 16.00
N LEU A 302 -10.89 9.47 17.32
CA LEU A 302 -11.31 10.64 18.08
C LEU A 302 -10.83 10.51 19.53
N ALA A 303 -10.13 11.51 20.06
CA ALA A 303 -9.79 11.58 21.47
C ALA A 303 -9.87 13.00 22.01
N ASN A 304 -9.91 13.12 23.33
CA ASN A 304 -9.81 14.41 24.00
C ASN A 304 -8.39 14.97 23.94
N VAL A 305 -8.29 16.27 23.72
CA VAL A 305 -7.01 16.96 23.65
C VAL A 305 -6.61 17.50 25.03
N ASN A 306 -5.35 17.23 25.46
CA ASN A 306 -4.80 17.66 26.74
C ASN A 306 -5.57 17.12 27.96
N SER A 307 -5.71 15.81 28.00
CA SER A 307 -6.59 15.14 28.95
C SER A 307 -6.18 15.29 30.40
N SER A 308 -7.21 15.32 31.26
CA SER A 308 -7.15 15.00 32.69
C SER A 308 -7.45 13.51 32.91
N LYS A 309 -7.36 13.02 34.16
CA LYS A 309 -7.78 11.64 34.47
C LYS A 309 -9.22 11.37 34.02
N ALA A 310 -10.12 12.34 34.13
CA ALA A 310 -11.53 12.18 33.78
C ALA A 310 -11.79 12.14 32.26
N THR A 311 -10.89 12.69 31.46
CA THR A 311 -11.04 12.82 29.99
C THR A 311 -9.98 12.05 29.20
N ALA A 312 -9.22 11.16 29.85
CA ALA A 312 -8.13 10.40 29.24
C ALA A 312 -8.67 9.17 28.49
N PHE A 313 -9.41 9.45 27.42
CA PHE A 313 -10.08 8.45 26.58
C PHE A 313 -9.89 8.74 25.11
N GLY A 314 -9.98 7.69 24.29
CA GLY A 314 -10.01 7.76 22.85
C GLY A 314 -10.87 6.64 22.24
N VAL A 315 -11.30 6.83 21.00
CA VAL A 315 -12.05 5.86 20.18
C VAL A 315 -11.31 5.70 18.87
N ILE A 316 -11.03 4.48 18.45
CA ILE A 316 -10.34 4.20 17.17
C ILE A 316 -11.08 3.15 16.37
N SER A 317 -10.94 3.20 15.03
CA SER A 317 -11.42 2.15 14.10
C SER A 317 -10.39 1.73 13.05
N CYS A 318 -9.22 2.39 13.00
CA CYS A 318 -8.07 2.01 12.18
C CYS A 318 -6.92 1.59 13.12
N PRO A 319 -6.96 0.38 13.72
CA PRO A 319 -6.08 0.04 14.84
C PRO A 319 -4.61 -0.13 14.45
N THR A 320 -4.32 -0.42 13.18
CA THR A 320 -2.95 -0.68 12.69
C THR A 320 -2.63 0.08 11.40
N GLY A 321 -1.35 0.23 11.09
CA GLY A 321 -0.83 0.77 9.84
C GLY A 321 -0.91 2.27 9.68
N ASN A 322 -1.98 2.92 10.16
CA ASN A 322 -2.13 4.38 10.17
C ASN A 322 -1.62 5.03 11.47
N PHE A 323 -1.13 4.22 12.43
CA PHE A 323 -0.69 4.67 13.76
C PHE A 323 -1.77 5.45 14.53
N THR A 324 -3.05 5.19 14.26
CA THR A 324 -4.17 5.91 14.89
C THR A 324 -4.16 5.74 16.40
N PHE A 325 -3.80 4.56 16.92
CA PHE A 325 -3.68 4.34 18.36
C PHE A 325 -2.70 5.33 19.01
N ALA A 326 -1.49 5.48 18.44
CA ALA A 326 -0.52 6.45 18.93
C ALA A 326 -1.01 7.89 18.71
N HIS A 327 -1.70 8.17 17.61
CA HIS A 327 -2.26 9.48 17.28
C HIS A 327 -3.29 9.93 18.34
N GLU A 328 -4.26 9.07 18.69
CA GLU A 328 -5.28 9.43 19.68
C GLU A 328 -4.68 9.60 21.09
N MET A 329 -3.69 8.78 21.46
CA MET A 329 -2.92 9.07 22.68
C MET A 329 -2.16 10.38 22.58
N GLY A 330 -1.68 10.77 21.40
CA GLY A 330 -1.08 12.09 21.17
C GLY A 330 -2.01 13.25 21.52
N HIS A 331 -3.30 13.14 21.17
CA HIS A 331 -4.31 14.11 21.61
C HIS A 331 -4.42 14.16 23.13
N ASN A 332 -4.42 13.03 23.81
CA ASN A 332 -4.45 13.01 25.27
C ASN A 332 -3.23 13.71 25.89
N PHE A 333 -2.06 13.71 25.25
CA PHE A 333 -0.92 14.54 25.64
C PHE A 333 -1.12 16.05 25.38
N GLY A 334 -2.07 16.45 24.54
CA GLY A 334 -2.30 17.83 24.14
C GLY A 334 -1.77 18.19 22.77
N LEU A 335 -1.44 17.21 21.97
CA LEU A 335 -1.01 17.42 20.58
C LEU A 335 -2.21 17.69 19.67
N SER A 336 -1.95 18.40 18.59
CA SER A 336 -2.93 18.73 17.56
C SER A 336 -2.41 18.33 16.17
N HIS A 337 -3.29 18.34 15.17
CA HIS A 337 -2.97 17.94 13.82
C HIS A 337 -1.95 18.89 13.15
N ASN A 338 -2.33 19.56 12.08
CA ASN A 338 -1.49 20.56 11.43
C ASN A 338 -1.69 21.94 12.07
N SER A 339 -0.70 22.81 11.97
CA SER A 339 -0.75 24.16 12.57
C SER A 339 -1.80 25.09 11.96
N ASP A 340 -2.33 24.76 10.80
CA ASP A 340 -3.44 25.44 10.12
C ASP A 340 -4.83 24.95 10.57
N VAL A 341 -4.87 23.87 11.39
CA VAL A 341 -6.12 23.34 11.96
C VAL A 341 -6.35 23.92 13.35
N PRO A 342 -7.52 24.56 13.62
CA PRO A 342 -7.83 25.11 14.94
C PRO A 342 -7.85 24.02 16.03
N GLY A 343 -7.50 24.40 17.26
CA GLY A 343 -7.66 23.55 18.45
C GLY A 343 -6.37 23.16 19.17
N GLY A 344 -5.22 23.66 18.74
CA GLY A 344 -3.94 23.42 19.43
C GLY A 344 -3.86 24.10 20.81
N ILE A 345 -3.55 23.33 21.85
CA ILE A 345 -3.34 23.82 23.22
C ILE A 345 -1.93 24.38 23.37
N TYR A 346 -0.94 23.71 22.77
CA TYR A 346 0.45 24.10 22.74
C TYR A 346 0.80 24.71 21.39
N GLY A 347 1.44 25.86 21.35
CA GLY A 347 1.77 26.58 20.12
C GLY A 347 2.73 25.86 19.18
N ASP A 348 3.36 24.75 19.66
CA ASP A 348 4.29 23.93 18.89
C ASP A 348 3.97 22.43 18.93
N GLY A 349 2.81 22.03 19.46
CA GLY A 349 2.37 20.64 19.57
C GLY A 349 1.74 20.07 18.31
N TYR A 350 2.18 20.49 17.12
CA TYR A 350 1.59 20.06 15.85
C TYR A 350 2.38 19.01 15.12
N GLY A 351 1.67 18.17 14.33
CA GLY A 351 2.27 17.28 13.37
C GLY A 351 3.00 18.03 12.24
N TYR A 352 3.88 17.33 11.53
CA TYR A 352 4.67 17.88 10.44
C TYR A 352 4.47 17.09 9.15
N GLN A 353 4.33 17.82 8.03
CA GLN A 353 4.25 17.28 6.67
C GLN A 353 5.50 17.64 5.90
N GLN A 354 6.19 16.62 5.37
CA GLN A 354 7.23 16.80 4.35
C GLN A 354 6.60 16.66 2.98
N ASN A 355 6.06 17.74 2.44
CA ASN A 355 5.34 17.81 1.18
C ASN A 355 5.98 18.74 0.13
N LEU A 356 7.16 19.31 0.43
CA LEU A 356 7.86 20.24 -0.47
C LEU A 356 8.86 19.53 -1.39
N LYS A 357 9.42 18.41 -0.97
CA LYS A 357 10.46 17.67 -1.68
C LYS A 357 10.29 16.17 -1.44
N SER A 358 10.44 15.36 -2.49
CA SER A 358 10.48 13.90 -2.36
C SER A 358 11.73 13.44 -1.56
N PRO A 359 11.60 12.40 -0.72
CA PRO A 359 10.38 11.64 -0.45
C PRO A 359 9.35 12.43 0.36
N TYR A 360 8.07 12.23 0.04
CA TYR A 360 6.95 12.81 0.78
C TYR A 360 6.59 11.89 1.94
N TRP A 361 6.39 12.46 3.13
CA TRP A 361 5.96 11.74 4.33
C TRP A 361 5.39 12.70 5.36
N ARG A 362 4.72 12.16 6.37
CA ARG A 362 4.13 12.93 7.47
C ARG A 362 4.36 12.24 8.80
N THR A 363 4.45 13.00 9.88
CA THR A 363 4.56 12.49 11.26
C THR A 363 3.20 12.04 11.81
N ILE A 364 3.19 11.35 12.96
CA ILE A 364 2.01 10.70 13.54
C ILE A 364 0.79 11.62 13.64
N MET A 365 0.95 12.84 14.12
CA MET A 365 -0.19 13.77 14.33
C MET A 365 -0.68 14.47 13.07
N SER A 366 0.00 14.33 11.95
CA SER A 366 -0.33 15.10 10.75
C SER A 366 -1.43 14.46 9.92
N TYR A 367 -2.32 15.27 9.33
CA TYR A 367 -3.21 14.86 8.25
C TYR A 367 -2.44 14.51 6.99
N ASP A 368 -3.13 13.95 6.00
CA ASP A 368 -2.50 13.60 4.74
C ASP A 368 -2.02 14.83 3.97
N CYS A 369 -1.00 14.65 3.16
CA CYS A 369 -0.45 15.72 2.34
C CYS A 369 -1.36 16.04 1.15
N THR A 370 -1.42 17.30 0.77
CA THR A 370 -2.13 17.76 -0.43
C THR A 370 -1.18 18.61 -1.29
N PRO A 371 -1.21 18.50 -2.62
CA PRO A 371 -2.08 17.65 -3.46
C PRO A 371 -1.59 16.19 -3.65
N ILE A 372 -0.42 15.83 -3.13
CA ILE A 372 0.17 14.49 -3.26
C ILE A 372 0.11 13.81 -1.90
N ALA A 373 -0.63 12.72 -1.79
CA ALA A 373 -0.71 11.91 -0.59
C ALA A 373 0.67 11.45 -0.12
N CYS A 374 0.86 11.38 1.18
CA CYS A 374 2.13 11.01 1.79
C CYS A 374 1.95 9.98 2.92
N PRO A 375 2.76 8.90 2.95
CA PRO A 375 2.67 7.91 4.02
C PRO A 375 2.99 8.53 5.38
N ARG A 376 2.29 8.07 6.42
CA ARG A 376 2.58 8.40 7.80
C ARG A 376 3.79 7.58 8.27
N VAL A 377 4.84 8.24 8.76
CA VAL A 377 5.99 7.58 9.38
C VAL A 377 5.81 7.52 10.90
N ASN A 378 6.30 6.46 11.54
CA ASN A 378 6.15 6.24 12.97
C ASN A 378 7.12 7.10 13.81
N TYR A 379 6.98 8.40 13.65
CA TYR A 379 7.75 9.45 14.35
C TYR A 379 6.85 10.57 14.81
N TRP A 380 7.17 11.15 15.95
CA TRP A 380 6.62 12.42 16.43
C TRP A 380 7.40 13.57 15.82
N SER A 381 6.76 14.70 15.56
CA SER A 381 7.46 15.88 15.02
C SER A 381 8.54 16.36 15.99
N ASP A 382 9.72 16.66 15.43
CA ASP A 382 10.92 17.06 16.18
C ASP A 382 11.78 17.95 15.28
N PRO A 383 11.95 19.26 15.62
CA PRO A 383 12.78 20.17 14.84
C PRO A 383 14.28 19.83 14.90
N ASP A 384 14.72 19.03 15.88
CA ASP A 384 16.11 18.65 16.06
C ASP A 384 16.48 17.33 15.38
N ARG A 385 15.52 16.75 14.66
CA ARG A 385 15.68 15.48 13.96
C ARG A 385 15.47 15.63 12.45
N THR A 386 16.16 14.75 11.69
CA THR A 386 15.94 14.58 10.25
C THR A 386 15.50 13.15 9.92
N TYR A 387 14.73 12.99 8.85
CA TYR A 387 14.37 11.71 8.25
C TYR A 387 14.73 11.76 6.78
N ASP A 388 15.63 10.87 6.34
CA ASP A 388 16.24 10.88 5.01
C ASP A 388 16.90 12.26 4.70
N GLY A 389 17.58 12.83 5.69
CA GLY A 389 18.21 14.14 5.62
C GLY A 389 17.26 15.34 5.59
N LEU A 390 15.93 15.13 5.66
CA LEU A 390 14.91 16.16 5.65
C LEU A 390 14.39 16.41 7.07
N GLN A 391 14.17 17.67 7.42
CA GLN A 391 13.75 18.11 8.76
C GLN A 391 12.38 17.51 9.14
N MET A 392 12.24 17.06 10.39
CA MET A 392 11.01 16.46 10.92
C MET A 392 10.13 17.41 11.73
N GLY A 393 10.38 18.69 11.68
CA GLY A 393 9.60 19.72 12.38
C GLY A 393 10.20 21.12 12.18
N ILE A 394 9.42 22.12 12.47
CA ILE A 394 9.81 23.52 12.47
C ILE A 394 9.83 24.02 13.92
N ALA A 395 10.95 24.58 14.37
CA ALA A 395 11.08 25.11 15.72
C ALA A 395 9.97 26.14 16.04
N GLY A 396 9.32 25.96 17.17
CA GLY A 396 8.20 26.80 17.60
C GLY A 396 6.84 26.51 16.95
N ILE A 397 6.77 25.48 16.04
CA ILE A 397 5.53 25.07 15.37
C ILE A 397 5.32 23.55 15.49
N ASN A 398 6.31 22.73 15.11
CA ASN A 398 6.14 21.29 15.05
C ASN A 398 7.15 20.62 15.97
N ASN A 399 6.80 20.44 17.24
CA ASN A 399 7.62 19.79 18.25
C ASN A 399 6.77 18.95 19.22
N SER A 400 6.14 17.91 18.68
CA SER A 400 5.35 16.97 19.46
C SER A 400 6.19 16.28 20.56
N VAL A 401 7.46 16.00 20.27
CA VAL A 401 8.40 15.40 21.24
C VAL A 401 8.51 16.24 22.52
N ARG A 402 8.60 17.58 22.40
CA ARG A 402 8.62 18.48 23.56
C ARG A 402 7.34 18.40 24.38
N VAL A 403 6.18 18.41 23.72
CA VAL A 403 4.87 18.40 24.41
C VAL A 403 4.65 17.07 25.12
N ILE A 404 4.99 15.95 24.47
CA ILE A 404 4.90 14.61 25.10
C ILE A 404 5.80 14.59 26.37
N ASN A 405 7.06 15.03 26.24
CA ASN A 405 7.97 15.06 27.39
C ASN A 405 7.48 15.98 28.53
N LEU A 406 6.77 17.06 28.19
CA LEU A 406 6.15 17.97 29.17
C LEU A 406 5.00 17.28 29.92
N ARG A 407 4.22 16.43 29.24
CA ARG A 407 2.97 15.87 29.76
C ARG A 407 3.08 14.45 30.31
N ARG A 408 4.14 13.71 29.94
CA ARG A 408 4.25 12.26 30.20
C ARG A 408 4.12 11.90 31.69
N GLU A 409 4.69 12.71 32.59
CA GLU A 409 4.61 12.44 34.02
C GLU A 409 3.21 12.74 34.58
N VAL A 410 2.47 13.67 33.99
CA VAL A 410 1.07 13.95 34.37
C VAL A 410 0.17 12.78 34.01
N LEU A 411 0.31 12.24 32.79
CA LEU A 411 -0.51 11.11 32.35
C LEU A 411 -0.17 9.84 33.12
N ALA A 412 1.11 9.55 33.31
CA ALA A 412 1.58 8.38 34.06
C ALA A 412 1.19 8.36 35.55
N ASN A 413 0.65 9.47 36.07
CA ASN A 413 0.21 9.59 37.47
C ASN A 413 -1.31 9.76 37.60
N PHE A 414 -2.11 9.46 36.59
CA PHE A 414 -3.57 9.43 36.70
C PHE A 414 -4.04 8.34 37.67
N TYR A 415 -3.31 7.24 37.71
CA TYR A 415 -3.43 6.21 38.75
C TYR A 415 -2.11 6.03 39.47
N PRO A 416 -2.15 5.62 40.76
CA PRO A 416 -0.91 5.28 41.46
C PRO A 416 -0.27 4.08 40.79
N PRO A 417 1.06 3.95 40.85
CA PRO A 417 1.79 2.78 40.38
C PRO A 417 1.25 1.51 40.99
N VAL A 418 1.26 0.41 40.21
CA VAL A 418 0.75 -0.90 40.68
C VAL A 418 1.91 -1.70 41.28
N ASN A 419 1.65 -2.39 42.39
CA ASN A 419 2.55 -3.36 42.98
C ASN A 419 2.49 -4.66 42.19
N ASP A 420 3.54 -5.45 42.29
CA ASP A 420 3.66 -6.84 41.83
C ASP A 420 3.90 -7.03 40.32
N GLU A 421 4.35 -6.02 39.63
CA GLU A 421 4.73 -6.12 38.21
C GLU A 421 6.25 -6.14 38.00
N PRO A 422 6.76 -6.83 36.95
CA PRO A 422 8.14 -6.71 36.50
C PRO A 422 8.46 -5.28 36.10
N PRO A 423 9.74 -4.85 36.12
CA PRO A 423 10.11 -3.51 35.72
C PRO A 423 9.88 -3.31 34.21
N SER A 424 9.54 -2.09 33.80
CA SER A 424 9.57 -1.67 32.40
C SER A 424 10.97 -1.23 32.02
N VAL A 425 11.43 -1.56 30.81
CA VAL A 425 12.75 -1.21 30.31
C VAL A 425 12.71 -0.74 28.86
N GLN A 426 13.50 0.28 28.56
CA GLN A 426 13.77 0.76 27.20
C GLN A 426 15.26 0.75 26.94
N LEU A 427 15.70 0.06 25.87
CA LEU A 427 17.09 0.06 25.44
C LEU A 427 17.42 1.31 24.62
N ASP A 428 18.34 2.13 25.16
CA ASP A 428 18.94 3.26 24.48
C ASP A 428 20.34 2.86 24.00
N VAL A 429 20.43 2.37 22.78
CA VAL A 429 21.65 1.96 22.11
C VAL A 429 21.60 2.35 20.64
N PRO A 430 22.74 2.72 20.02
CA PRO A 430 22.78 3.04 18.61
C PRO A 430 22.39 1.82 17.77
N LEU A 431 21.84 2.04 16.59
CA LEU A 431 21.57 0.96 15.64
C LEU A 431 22.81 0.56 14.85
N ASP A 432 23.77 1.49 14.69
CA ASP A 432 24.99 1.29 13.94
C ASP A 432 26.17 1.86 14.72
N VAL A 433 27.29 1.16 14.76
CA VAL A 433 28.55 1.62 15.36
C VAL A 433 29.71 1.28 14.44
N ALA A 434 30.72 2.14 14.35
CA ALA A 434 31.92 1.79 13.59
C ALA A 434 32.74 0.72 14.32
N ALA A 435 33.42 -0.13 13.56
CA ALA A 435 34.39 -1.09 14.12
C ALA A 435 35.38 -0.38 15.06
N ASN A 436 35.69 -1.01 16.18
CA ASN A 436 36.56 -0.49 17.24
C ASN A 436 36.06 0.75 17.99
N GLN A 437 34.90 1.31 17.65
CA GLN A 437 34.31 2.45 18.34
C GLN A 437 33.79 2.04 19.73
N THR A 438 33.92 2.94 20.70
CA THR A 438 33.32 2.81 22.03
C THR A 438 32.02 3.57 22.07
N PHE A 439 30.98 2.97 22.63
CA PHE A 439 29.66 3.58 22.85
C PHE A 439 29.10 3.16 24.21
N ILE A 440 28.07 3.83 24.66
CA ILE A 440 27.38 3.49 25.92
C ILE A 440 26.03 2.89 25.58
N ALA A 441 25.79 1.65 25.99
CA ALA A 441 24.47 1.05 26.04
C ALA A 441 23.78 1.44 27.36
N ARG A 442 22.53 1.86 27.32
CA ARG A 442 21.75 2.22 28.52
C ARG A 442 20.46 1.42 28.57
N ALA A 443 20.13 0.89 29.73
CA ALA A 443 18.83 0.37 30.08
C ALA A 443 18.06 1.44 30.86
N ILE A 444 17.17 2.16 30.18
CA ILE A 444 16.31 3.13 30.82
C ILE A 444 15.13 2.34 31.39
N ALA A 445 15.23 1.99 32.66
CA ALA A 445 14.24 1.15 33.32
C ALA A 445 13.51 1.93 34.43
N SER A 446 12.28 1.51 34.72
CA SER A 446 11.48 2.03 35.79
C SER A 446 10.74 0.90 36.49
N ASP A 447 10.75 0.94 37.81
CA ASP A 447 9.84 0.16 38.65
C ASP A 447 8.72 1.09 39.12
N PRO A 448 7.43 0.73 38.95
CA PRO A 448 6.33 1.59 39.32
C PRO A 448 6.29 2.02 40.79
N MET A 449 6.82 1.17 41.68
CA MET A 449 6.86 1.40 43.13
C MET A 449 8.22 1.88 43.64
N GLY A 450 9.20 2.07 42.74
CA GLY A 450 10.56 2.45 43.10
C GLY A 450 11.36 1.34 43.78
N ASN A 451 11.00 0.09 43.57
CA ASN A 451 11.79 -1.04 44.07
C ASN A 451 13.19 -1.02 43.44
N PRO A 452 14.22 -1.51 44.16
CA PRO A 452 15.56 -1.62 43.62
C PRO A 452 15.58 -2.49 42.37
N LEU A 453 16.21 -1.99 41.30
CA LEU A 453 16.39 -2.72 40.05
C LEU A 453 17.77 -3.38 40.02
N THR A 454 17.81 -4.59 39.48
CA THR A 454 19.06 -5.29 39.15
C THR A 454 19.13 -5.48 37.64
N TYR A 455 20.34 -5.38 37.09
CA TYR A 455 20.62 -5.43 35.67
C TYR A 455 21.55 -6.57 35.34
N LYS A 456 21.33 -7.25 34.25
CA LYS A 456 22.23 -8.28 33.73
C LYS A 456 22.30 -8.15 32.20
N TRP A 457 23.44 -7.65 31.72
CA TRP A 457 23.69 -7.50 30.30
C TRP A 457 24.31 -8.75 29.68
N SER A 458 24.02 -8.99 28.45
CA SER A 458 24.69 -9.94 27.56
C SER A 458 24.91 -9.28 26.22
N ALA A 459 26.20 -9.06 25.89
CA ALA A 459 26.63 -8.36 24.69
C ALA A 459 27.73 -9.16 23.96
N PRO A 460 27.41 -10.36 23.45
CA PRO A 460 28.42 -11.22 22.81
C PRO A 460 29.03 -10.53 21.60
N GLY A 461 30.37 -10.61 21.53
CA GLY A 461 31.16 -9.95 20.47
C GLY A 461 31.52 -8.50 20.73
N PHE A 462 31.01 -7.88 21.80
CA PHE A 462 31.48 -6.58 22.31
C PHE A 462 32.47 -6.79 23.50
N ALA A 463 33.17 -5.74 23.88
CA ALA A 463 34.03 -5.76 25.05
C ALA A 463 33.71 -4.58 26.00
N PRO A 464 33.37 -4.83 27.29
CA PRO A 464 33.06 -6.14 27.88
C PRO A 464 31.80 -6.77 27.28
N GLY A 465 31.67 -8.11 27.40
CA GLY A 465 30.53 -8.87 26.89
C GLY A 465 29.35 -8.96 27.86
N ASP A 466 29.48 -8.46 29.09
CA ASP A 466 28.50 -8.51 30.15
C ASP A 466 28.63 -7.31 31.11
N GLY A 467 27.65 -7.12 31.99
CA GLY A 467 27.62 -6.08 33.00
C GLY A 467 26.36 -6.12 33.86
N THR A 468 26.40 -5.36 34.97
CA THR A 468 25.30 -5.35 35.99
C THR A 468 24.83 -3.95 36.37
N SER A 469 25.28 -2.92 35.66
CA SER A 469 24.85 -1.54 35.88
C SER A 469 23.73 -1.14 34.90
N ASP A 470 23.04 -0.05 35.17
CA ASP A 470 22.03 0.53 34.28
C ASP A 470 22.60 0.97 32.92
N SER A 471 23.91 1.13 32.87
CA SER A 471 24.61 1.49 31.65
C SER A 471 25.93 0.68 31.52
N LEU A 472 26.30 0.36 30.29
CA LEU A 472 27.47 -0.44 29.96
C LEU A 472 28.25 0.23 28.83
N ALA A 473 29.52 0.62 29.11
CA ALA A 473 30.41 1.09 28.07
C ALA A 473 30.95 -0.11 27.28
N LEU A 474 30.59 -0.15 25.99
CA LEU A 474 30.91 -1.25 25.08
C LEU A 474 31.87 -0.76 24.00
N LYS A 475 32.84 -1.59 23.63
CA LYS A 475 33.68 -1.41 22.46
C LYS A 475 33.26 -2.41 21.38
N ALA A 476 32.95 -1.91 20.19
CA ALA A 476 32.65 -2.73 19.04
C ALA A 476 33.88 -3.54 18.59
N PRO A 477 33.69 -4.77 18.10
CA PRO A 477 34.79 -5.58 17.56
C PRO A 477 35.37 -4.96 16.29
N ALA A 478 36.55 -5.42 15.91
CA ALA A 478 37.08 -5.21 14.58
C ALA A 478 36.38 -6.15 13.61
N VAL A 479 35.81 -5.60 12.56
CA VAL A 479 35.14 -6.37 11.50
C VAL A 479 35.64 -5.94 10.13
N SER A 480 35.72 -6.86 9.18
CA SER A 480 36.17 -6.59 7.80
C SER A 480 35.01 -6.33 6.83
N GLN A 481 33.79 -6.65 7.23
CA GLN A 481 32.53 -6.37 6.57
C GLN A 481 31.50 -6.00 7.64
N ASP A 482 30.40 -5.35 7.26
CA ASP A 482 29.33 -5.03 8.20
C ASP A 482 28.80 -6.32 8.83
N GLU A 483 28.77 -6.35 10.17
CA GLU A 483 28.30 -7.51 10.94
C GLU A 483 27.19 -7.09 11.90
N GLN A 484 26.15 -7.91 12.00
CA GLN A 484 25.11 -7.71 13.00
C GLN A 484 25.49 -8.40 14.31
N LYS A 485 25.39 -7.67 15.41
CA LYS A 485 25.63 -8.15 16.78
C LYS A 485 24.42 -7.83 17.64
N THR A 486 23.94 -8.80 18.40
CA THR A 486 22.80 -8.59 19.31
C THR A 486 23.31 -8.45 20.73
N LEU A 487 22.82 -7.43 21.41
CA LEU A 487 22.93 -7.32 22.87
C LEU A 487 21.57 -7.42 23.53
N SER A 488 21.54 -7.85 24.77
CA SER A 488 20.32 -7.93 25.59
C SER A 488 20.61 -7.48 27.02
N VAL A 489 19.55 -7.02 27.67
CA VAL A 489 19.54 -6.75 29.10
C VAL A 489 18.35 -7.44 29.74
N GLU A 490 18.57 -8.06 30.90
CA GLU A 490 17.56 -8.50 31.84
C GLU A 490 17.52 -7.48 32.98
N VAL A 491 16.37 -6.91 33.24
CA VAL A 491 16.13 -6.01 34.37
C VAL A 491 15.14 -6.66 35.30
N SER A 492 15.48 -6.78 36.56
CA SER A 492 14.65 -7.50 37.56
C SER A 492 14.36 -6.62 38.77
N ASN A 493 13.16 -6.78 39.32
CA ASN A 493 12.73 -6.33 40.62
C ASN A 493 12.31 -7.54 41.48
N PRO A 494 11.80 -7.40 42.73
CA PRO A 494 11.32 -8.52 43.54
C PRO A 494 10.20 -9.33 42.91
N TYR A 495 9.48 -8.82 41.92
CA TYR A 495 8.27 -9.39 41.36
C TYR A 495 8.46 -10.06 40.01
N GLY A 496 9.54 -9.74 39.30
CA GLY A 496 9.81 -10.38 38.02
C GLY A 496 10.98 -9.78 37.26
N THR A 497 11.15 -10.24 36.03
CA THR A 497 12.23 -9.84 35.13
C THR A 497 11.67 -9.47 33.77
N THR A 498 12.08 -8.31 33.26
CA THR A 498 11.83 -7.91 31.86
C THR A 498 13.13 -8.00 31.09
N ARG A 499 13.07 -8.60 29.89
CA ARG A 499 14.20 -8.75 29.00
C ARG A 499 13.95 -7.99 27.70
N GLN A 500 14.94 -7.21 27.27
CA GLN A 500 14.96 -6.62 25.94
C GLN A 500 16.25 -6.92 25.23
N SER A 501 16.18 -7.05 23.91
CA SER A 501 17.34 -7.23 23.05
C SER A 501 17.30 -6.28 21.86
N LYS A 502 18.49 -5.88 21.40
CA LYS A 502 18.64 -5.04 20.22
C LYS A 502 19.82 -5.49 19.38
N THR A 503 19.64 -5.51 18.07
CA THR A 503 20.72 -5.83 17.13
C THR A 503 21.34 -4.54 16.63
N ILE A 504 22.66 -4.48 16.71
CA ILE A 504 23.50 -3.35 16.28
C ILE A 504 24.30 -3.80 15.07
N THR A 505 24.33 -2.98 14.03
CA THR A 505 25.25 -3.18 12.91
C THR A 505 26.63 -2.62 13.30
N VAL A 506 27.63 -3.48 13.42
CA VAL A 506 29.01 -3.07 13.50
C VAL A 506 29.52 -2.83 12.09
N MET A 507 29.67 -1.57 11.74
CA MET A 507 30.11 -1.17 10.40
C MET A 507 31.61 -1.41 10.28
N ALA A 508 32.01 -2.09 9.21
CA ALA A 508 33.43 -2.19 8.85
C ALA A 508 34.02 -0.77 8.69
N PRO A 509 35.30 -0.59 8.89
CA PRO A 509 35.98 0.65 8.52
C PRO A 509 35.57 0.94 7.05
N ASP A 510 35.10 2.16 6.79
CA ASP A 510 34.77 2.58 5.43
C ASP A 510 35.90 2.14 4.51
N ALA A 511 35.56 1.36 3.49
CA ALA A 511 36.52 1.09 2.42
C ALA A 511 37.09 2.46 2.01
N PRO A 512 38.42 2.60 1.87
CA PRO A 512 39.03 3.90 1.63
C PRO A 512 38.40 4.67 0.44
N ILE A 513 37.63 3.98 -0.36
CA ILE A 513 36.75 4.54 -1.42
C ILE A 513 35.32 4.12 -1.09
N SER A 514 34.45 5.10 -0.85
CA SER A 514 33.00 4.91 -0.96
C SER A 514 32.56 5.28 -2.36
N ALA A 515 31.75 4.44 -3.00
CA ALA A 515 31.26 4.73 -4.35
C ALA A 515 29.84 4.21 -4.54
N GLN A 516 29.02 4.98 -5.25
CA GLN A 516 27.66 4.65 -5.61
C GLN A 516 27.44 4.91 -7.08
N MET A 517 26.87 3.92 -7.79
CA MET A 517 26.53 4.02 -9.18
C MET A 517 25.07 4.43 -9.34
N ASN A 518 24.82 5.41 -10.20
CA ASN A 518 23.46 5.84 -10.56
C ASN A 518 23.27 5.65 -12.07
N ILE A 519 22.52 4.61 -12.42
CA ILE A 519 22.22 4.20 -13.80
C ILE A 519 20.75 3.82 -13.89
N PRO A 520 20.01 4.30 -14.89
CA PRO A 520 18.66 3.84 -15.15
C PRO A 520 18.62 2.32 -15.37
N ALA A 521 17.65 1.65 -14.76
CA ALA A 521 17.48 0.20 -14.93
C ALA A 521 17.08 -0.21 -16.35
N THR A 522 16.56 0.73 -17.14
CA THR A 522 16.12 0.50 -18.51
C THR A 522 16.57 1.62 -19.43
N VAL A 523 16.78 1.31 -20.71
CA VAL A 523 17.00 2.28 -21.79
C VAL A 523 16.27 1.80 -23.04
N ALA A 524 15.70 2.72 -23.80
CA ALA A 524 15.05 2.38 -25.07
C ALA A 524 16.07 1.90 -26.11
N SER A 525 15.67 1.07 -27.05
CA SER A 525 16.42 0.67 -28.23
C SER A 525 16.95 1.90 -28.97
N GLY A 526 18.25 1.99 -29.19
CA GLY A 526 18.91 3.16 -29.76
C GLY A 526 18.98 4.40 -28.87
N GLY A 527 18.44 4.32 -27.63
CA GLY A 527 18.35 5.44 -26.70
C GLY A 527 19.66 5.75 -25.97
N GLN A 528 19.70 6.92 -25.34
CA GLN A 528 20.83 7.37 -24.54
C GLN A 528 20.68 6.87 -23.09
N LEU A 529 21.72 6.25 -22.56
CA LEU A 529 21.83 5.80 -21.17
C LEU A 529 22.82 6.70 -20.44
N PRO A 530 22.36 7.63 -19.62
CA PRO A 530 23.24 8.38 -18.74
C PRO A 530 23.78 7.44 -17.65
N VAL A 531 25.08 7.51 -17.43
CA VAL A 531 25.75 6.74 -16.37
C VAL A 531 26.51 7.70 -15.47
N SER A 532 26.42 7.50 -14.17
CA SER A 532 27.19 8.26 -13.21
C SER A 532 27.58 7.40 -12.01
N VAL A 533 28.71 7.75 -11.41
CA VAL A 533 29.16 7.22 -10.13
C VAL A 533 29.57 8.38 -9.23
N GLU A 534 28.99 8.44 -8.06
CA GLU A 534 29.44 9.32 -6.99
C GLU A 534 30.43 8.55 -6.14
N ALA A 535 31.62 9.07 -5.97
CA ALA A 535 32.67 8.41 -5.23
C ALA A 535 33.48 9.39 -4.40
N TYR A 536 33.93 8.92 -3.24
CA TYR A 536 34.73 9.67 -2.30
C TYR A 536 35.90 8.79 -1.81
N SER A 537 37.11 9.30 -1.87
CA SER A 537 38.26 8.66 -1.24
C SER A 537 38.48 9.21 0.18
N ALA A 538 38.42 8.35 1.17
CA ALA A 538 38.71 8.74 2.55
C ALA A 538 40.18 9.22 2.74
N THR A 539 41.06 8.85 1.81
CA THR A 539 42.47 9.27 1.81
C THR A 539 42.71 10.63 1.15
N GLY A 540 41.64 11.20 0.50
CA GLY A 540 41.75 12.45 -0.26
C GLY A 540 42.53 12.34 -1.57
N LEU A 541 42.96 11.14 -1.96
CA LEU A 541 43.64 10.92 -3.24
C LEU A 541 42.70 11.07 -4.44
N PRO A 542 43.22 11.52 -5.59
CA PRO A 542 42.42 11.64 -6.81
C PRO A 542 41.87 10.28 -7.24
N LEU A 543 40.57 10.27 -7.58
CA LEU A 543 39.89 9.10 -8.06
C LEU A 543 40.04 8.93 -9.58
N THR A 544 40.17 7.69 -10.01
CA THR A 544 40.12 7.26 -11.41
C THR A 544 38.97 6.28 -11.62
N TYR A 545 38.38 6.29 -12.82
CA TYR A 545 37.17 5.54 -13.15
C TYR A 545 37.41 4.68 -14.37
N ALA A 546 37.30 3.37 -14.23
CA ALA A 546 37.39 2.41 -15.33
C ALA A 546 36.02 1.77 -15.58
N TRP A 547 35.31 2.25 -16.60
CA TRP A 547 34.02 1.76 -16.98
C TRP A 547 34.14 0.60 -17.96
N SER A 548 33.30 -0.41 -17.77
CA SER A 548 33.09 -1.51 -18.71
C SER A 548 31.60 -1.78 -18.90
N ARG A 549 31.26 -2.46 -19.97
CA ARG A 549 29.88 -2.71 -20.37
C ARG A 549 29.78 -4.03 -21.16
N THR A 550 28.57 -4.59 -21.26
CA THR A 550 28.32 -5.74 -22.12
C THR A 550 28.74 -5.43 -23.55
N GLY A 551 29.69 -6.21 -24.07
CA GLY A 551 30.33 -5.99 -25.38
C GLY A 551 29.31 -5.93 -26.52
N GLY A 552 29.49 -4.95 -27.42
CA GLY A 552 28.64 -4.76 -28.59
C GLY A 552 27.25 -4.17 -28.35
N MET A 553 26.83 -4.00 -27.09
CA MET A 553 25.48 -3.53 -26.75
C MET A 553 25.37 -2.01 -26.58
N TYR A 554 26.48 -1.32 -26.48
CA TYR A 554 26.54 0.12 -26.30
C TYR A 554 27.66 0.75 -27.12
N THR A 555 27.44 1.95 -27.60
CA THR A 555 28.46 2.83 -28.18
C THR A 555 28.74 4.02 -27.25
N GLY A 556 29.81 4.80 -27.54
CA GLY A 556 30.22 5.93 -26.71
C GLY A 556 31.24 5.53 -25.63
N THR A 557 31.68 6.53 -24.87
CA THR A 557 32.67 6.37 -23.79
C THR A 557 32.48 7.45 -22.74
N THR A 558 32.77 7.12 -21.46
CA THR A 558 32.83 8.09 -20.36
C THR A 558 34.16 8.87 -20.33
N GLY A 559 35.16 8.44 -21.10
CA GLY A 559 36.51 9.05 -21.10
C GLY A 559 37.23 8.96 -19.75
N GLY A 560 36.89 7.97 -18.94
CA GLY A 560 37.46 7.81 -17.59
C GLY A 560 36.93 8.81 -16.55
N LYS A 561 35.81 9.48 -16.83
CA LYS A 561 35.14 10.43 -15.94
C LYS A 561 34.12 9.72 -15.04
N PRO A 562 33.69 10.34 -13.93
CA PRO A 562 32.65 9.78 -13.04
C PRO A 562 31.27 9.72 -13.68
N ASN A 563 31.08 10.42 -14.80
CA ASN A 563 29.79 10.43 -15.52
C ASN A 563 30.01 10.39 -17.03
N GLY A 564 28.98 9.98 -17.76
CA GLY A 564 28.98 9.94 -19.21
C GLY A 564 27.64 9.49 -19.75
N VAL A 565 27.61 9.29 -21.07
CA VAL A 565 26.41 8.78 -21.74
C VAL A 565 26.85 7.69 -22.71
N TYR A 566 26.23 6.52 -22.59
CA TYR A 566 26.31 5.47 -23.59
C TYR A 566 25.07 5.53 -24.47
N THR A 567 25.20 5.10 -25.70
CA THR A 567 24.05 4.92 -26.62
C THR A 567 23.84 3.42 -26.79
N ALA A 568 22.66 2.93 -26.42
CA ALA A 568 22.29 1.53 -26.62
C ALA A 568 22.17 1.21 -28.11
N VAL A 569 22.52 0.00 -28.50
CA VAL A 569 22.27 -0.47 -29.86
C VAL A 569 20.77 -0.71 -30.08
N ASN A 570 20.36 -0.79 -31.35
CA ASN A 570 18.99 -1.19 -31.66
C ASN A 570 18.82 -2.68 -31.39
N VAL A 571 17.76 -3.03 -30.69
CA VAL A 571 17.38 -4.42 -30.37
C VAL A 571 15.92 -4.67 -30.75
N ASP A 572 15.62 -5.86 -31.20
CA ASP A 572 14.28 -6.31 -31.61
C ASP A 572 13.50 -7.02 -30.48
N LYS A 573 14.16 -7.27 -29.35
CA LYS A 573 13.58 -7.81 -28.12
C LYS A 573 14.31 -7.24 -26.91
N ASP A 574 13.64 -7.21 -25.77
CA ASP A 574 14.23 -6.77 -24.51
C ASP A 574 15.50 -7.57 -24.22
N THR A 575 16.59 -6.86 -24.00
CA THR A 575 17.92 -7.45 -23.90
C THR A 575 18.59 -7.06 -22.60
N ASN A 576 18.89 -8.05 -21.76
CA ASN A 576 19.60 -7.86 -20.51
C ASN A 576 21.07 -7.55 -20.74
N THR A 577 21.54 -6.50 -20.14
CA THR A 577 22.91 -6.01 -20.22
C THR A 577 23.44 -5.61 -18.86
N ARG A 578 24.69 -5.19 -18.79
CA ARG A 578 25.33 -4.77 -17.56
C ARG A 578 26.33 -3.65 -17.82
N ILE A 579 26.38 -2.69 -16.90
CA ILE A 579 27.39 -1.64 -16.85
C ILE A 579 28.17 -1.84 -15.54
N ASP A 580 29.47 -1.82 -15.62
CA ASP A 580 30.37 -1.95 -14.49
C ASP A 580 31.30 -0.73 -14.43
N VAL A 581 31.72 -0.35 -13.22
CA VAL A 581 32.76 0.64 -13.00
C VAL A 581 33.68 0.20 -11.88
N VAL A 582 34.97 0.36 -12.09
CA VAL A 582 36.01 0.26 -11.05
C VAL A 582 36.46 1.66 -10.73
N VAL A 583 36.28 2.07 -9.48
CA VAL A 583 36.78 3.35 -8.95
C VAL A 583 38.04 3.08 -8.15
N SER A 584 39.13 3.80 -8.43
CA SER A 584 40.41 3.58 -7.76
C SER A 584 41.05 4.91 -7.35
N ASP A 585 41.80 4.91 -6.22
CA ASP A 585 42.57 6.06 -5.70
C ASP A 585 44.06 5.81 -5.61
N ARG A 586 44.66 4.96 -6.40
CA ARG A 586 46.03 4.43 -6.40
C ARG A 586 46.34 3.37 -5.33
N THR A 587 45.64 3.40 -4.18
CA THR A 587 45.89 2.48 -3.04
C THR A 587 44.76 1.50 -2.86
N HIS A 588 43.55 1.89 -3.26
CA HIS A 588 42.33 1.12 -3.07
C HIS A 588 41.50 1.15 -4.33
N GLN A 589 40.61 0.17 -4.47
CA GLN A 589 39.61 0.14 -5.52
C GLN A 589 38.29 -0.46 -5.04
N VAL A 590 37.20 0.00 -5.60
CA VAL A 590 35.87 -0.56 -5.43
C VAL A 590 35.25 -0.82 -6.80
N SER A 591 34.62 -1.97 -6.97
CA SER A 591 33.94 -2.35 -8.20
C SER A 591 32.44 -2.34 -7.98
N LEU A 592 31.71 -1.66 -8.86
CA LEU A 592 30.26 -1.59 -8.85
C LEU A 592 29.71 -2.14 -10.16
N SER A 593 28.53 -2.73 -10.11
CA SER A 593 27.87 -3.36 -11.24
C SER A 593 26.39 -3.04 -11.22
N SER A 594 25.82 -2.66 -12.36
CA SER A 594 24.38 -2.39 -12.51
C SER A 594 23.82 -3.14 -13.71
N PRO A 595 22.79 -3.97 -13.54
CA PRO A 595 22.05 -4.54 -14.64
C PRO A 595 21.23 -3.44 -15.33
N VAL A 596 21.15 -3.51 -16.65
CA VAL A 596 20.34 -2.60 -17.49
C VAL A 596 19.63 -3.41 -18.56
N ILE A 597 18.34 -3.15 -18.77
CA ILE A 597 17.56 -3.76 -19.84
C ILE A 597 17.46 -2.75 -20.99
N ILE A 598 17.92 -3.12 -22.17
CA ILE A 598 17.61 -2.38 -23.41
C ILE A 598 16.23 -2.86 -23.85
N LEU A 599 15.24 -1.97 -23.78
CA LEU A 599 13.87 -2.24 -24.18
C LEU A 599 13.78 -2.19 -25.71
N ALA A 600 13.18 -3.19 -26.33
CA ALA A 600 12.86 -3.17 -27.73
C ALA A 600 12.06 -1.91 -28.10
N ALA A 601 12.26 -1.42 -29.32
CA ALA A 601 11.37 -0.39 -29.83
C ALA A 601 9.93 -0.92 -29.78
N PRO A 602 8.98 -0.17 -29.24
CA PRO A 602 7.60 -0.60 -29.24
C PRO A 602 7.18 -0.89 -30.68
N VAL A 603 6.69 -2.09 -30.94
CA VAL A 603 6.06 -2.39 -32.23
C VAL A 603 4.81 -1.54 -32.29
N ILE A 604 4.90 -0.45 -33.02
CA ILE A 604 3.75 0.41 -33.28
C ILE A 604 2.85 -0.37 -34.23
N ALA A 605 1.84 -1.02 -33.69
CA ALA A 605 0.83 -1.67 -34.50
C ALA A 605 0.03 -0.58 -35.22
N GLU A 606 0.02 -0.62 -36.55
CA GLU A 606 -0.85 0.25 -37.34
C GLU A 606 -2.32 0.00 -36.93
N PRO A 607 -3.12 1.05 -36.91
CA PRO A 607 -4.54 0.89 -36.67
C PRO A 607 -5.18 0.07 -37.79
N VAL A 608 -6.27 -0.61 -37.52
CA VAL A 608 -7.05 -1.35 -38.53
C VAL A 608 -8.45 -0.77 -38.60
N ALA A 609 -8.82 -0.26 -39.74
CA ALA A 609 -10.19 0.23 -39.98
C ALA A 609 -11.11 -0.95 -40.34
N ARG A 610 -12.29 -0.98 -39.75
CA ARG A 610 -13.35 -1.95 -40.04
C ARG A 610 -14.68 -1.24 -40.11
N ILE A 611 -15.50 -1.58 -41.09
CA ILE A 611 -16.88 -1.13 -41.21
C ILE A 611 -17.77 -2.35 -41.15
N SER A 612 -18.84 -2.26 -40.38
CA SER A 612 -19.94 -3.22 -40.38
C SER A 612 -21.27 -2.46 -40.49
N GLY A 613 -22.27 -3.14 -41.00
CA GLY A 613 -23.61 -2.57 -41.18
C GLY A 613 -24.32 -3.11 -42.42
N ALA A 614 -25.43 -2.51 -42.76
CA ALA A 614 -26.24 -2.93 -43.91
C ALA A 614 -25.50 -2.72 -45.23
N THR A 615 -25.63 -3.69 -46.14
CA THR A 615 -25.12 -3.61 -47.51
C THR A 615 -26.18 -3.13 -48.51
N THR A 616 -27.43 -3.03 -48.06
CA THR A 616 -28.57 -2.50 -48.85
C THR A 616 -29.33 -1.50 -48.00
N ALA A 617 -29.92 -0.50 -48.62
CA ALA A 617 -30.78 0.48 -47.97
C ALA A 617 -31.86 0.93 -48.94
N GLU A 618 -33.06 1.19 -48.44
CA GLU A 618 -34.06 1.86 -49.25
C GLU A 618 -33.75 3.34 -49.44
N ALA A 619 -34.13 3.88 -50.57
CA ALA A 619 -33.95 5.30 -50.86
C ALA A 619 -34.61 6.18 -49.78
N ALA A 620 -33.92 7.22 -49.34
CA ALA A 620 -34.31 8.17 -48.31
C ALA A 620 -34.57 7.57 -46.90
N THR A 621 -34.07 6.40 -46.62
CA THR A 621 -34.15 5.78 -45.26
C THR A 621 -32.86 5.86 -44.47
N PRO A 622 -32.90 5.79 -43.12
CA PRO A 622 -31.72 5.76 -42.27
C PRO A 622 -30.92 4.46 -42.44
N VAL A 623 -29.62 4.57 -42.49
CA VAL A 623 -28.65 3.47 -42.54
C VAL A 623 -27.63 3.65 -41.40
N ALA A 624 -27.63 2.75 -40.47
CA ALA A 624 -26.64 2.71 -39.39
C ALA A 624 -25.42 1.90 -39.83
N LEU A 625 -24.24 2.46 -39.64
CA LEU A 625 -22.95 1.80 -39.83
C LEU A 625 -22.18 1.83 -38.53
N SER A 626 -21.33 0.87 -38.34
CA SER A 626 -20.42 0.82 -37.17
C SER A 626 -18.99 0.73 -37.62
N GLY A 627 -18.15 1.58 -37.06
CA GLY A 627 -16.71 1.57 -37.13
C GLY A 627 -16.06 1.07 -35.84
N SER A 628 -16.83 0.80 -34.79
CA SER A 628 -16.35 0.38 -33.47
C SER A 628 -15.56 -0.95 -33.50
N GLY A 629 -15.68 -1.73 -34.58
CA GLY A 629 -14.86 -2.91 -34.83
C GLY A 629 -13.42 -2.61 -35.25
N SER A 630 -13.05 -1.33 -35.43
CA SER A 630 -11.69 -0.90 -35.73
C SER A 630 -10.79 -1.08 -34.52
N SER A 631 -9.51 -1.36 -34.74
CA SER A 631 -8.53 -1.53 -33.67
C SER A 631 -7.37 -0.53 -33.81
N GLY A 632 -6.90 -0.03 -32.68
CA GLY A 632 -5.84 0.96 -32.57
C GLY A 632 -5.94 1.71 -31.23
N ASN A 633 -4.95 2.55 -30.93
CA ASN A 633 -4.92 3.26 -29.67
C ASN A 633 -5.60 4.64 -29.80
N GLN A 634 -6.68 4.88 -29.04
CA GLN A 634 -7.44 6.16 -29.03
C GLN A 634 -7.81 6.64 -30.44
N LEU A 635 -8.60 5.81 -31.15
CA LEU A 635 -8.96 6.10 -32.55
C LEU A 635 -9.85 7.33 -32.68
N ILE A 636 -9.50 8.15 -33.64
CA ILE A 636 -10.34 9.23 -34.20
C ILE A 636 -10.94 8.71 -35.53
N TYR A 637 -12.25 8.88 -35.67
CA TYR A 637 -13.00 8.39 -36.81
C TYR A 637 -13.33 9.53 -37.77
N ALA A 638 -13.17 9.30 -39.06
CA ALA A 638 -13.56 10.24 -40.10
C ALA A 638 -14.25 9.48 -41.24
N TRP A 639 -15.57 9.59 -41.28
CA TRP A 639 -16.39 8.98 -42.31
C TRP A 639 -16.61 9.93 -43.50
N THR A 640 -16.57 9.38 -44.67
CA THR A 640 -17.00 10.05 -45.92
C THR A 640 -18.10 9.22 -46.58
N ALA A 641 -19.25 9.80 -46.71
CA ALA A 641 -20.49 9.16 -47.21
C ALA A 641 -21.12 10.02 -48.32
N ALA A 642 -20.42 10.12 -49.44
CA ALA A 642 -20.86 10.96 -50.55
C ALA A 642 -22.25 10.58 -51.06
N GLY A 643 -23.16 11.55 -51.09
CA GLY A 643 -24.54 11.37 -51.49
C GLY A 643 -25.49 10.98 -50.35
N PHE A 644 -25.01 10.63 -49.16
CA PHE A 644 -25.80 10.43 -47.95
C PHE A 644 -25.93 11.75 -47.16
N THR A 645 -26.83 11.78 -46.19
CA THR A 645 -27.00 12.92 -45.29
C THR A 645 -26.88 12.44 -43.83
N PRO A 646 -25.91 12.95 -43.04
CA PRO A 646 -24.83 13.85 -43.42
C PRO A 646 -23.82 13.17 -44.37
N ALA A 647 -23.10 13.94 -45.16
CA ALA A 647 -22.08 13.41 -46.09
C ALA A 647 -20.76 13.00 -45.38
N SER A 648 -20.63 13.29 -44.09
CA SER A 648 -19.50 12.93 -43.27
C SER A 648 -19.89 12.79 -41.79
N SER A 649 -19.10 12.07 -40.99
CA SER A 649 -19.30 11.92 -39.55
C SER A 649 -17.96 11.65 -38.85
N THR A 650 -17.85 12.01 -37.57
CA THR A 650 -16.73 11.67 -36.70
C THR A 650 -17.12 10.70 -35.58
N LEU A 651 -18.38 10.25 -35.55
CA LEU A 651 -18.85 9.27 -34.57
C LEU A 651 -18.33 7.87 -34.93
N PRO A 652 -18.01 7.02 -33.96
CA PRO A 652 -17.62 5.64 -34.22
C PRO A 652 -18.73 4.86 -34.93
N ASP A 653 -20.01 5.12 -34.61
CA ASP A 653 -21.17 4.43 -35.13
C ASP A 653 -22.20 5.45 -35.65
N PRO A 654 -22.02 5.98 -36.86
CA PRO A 654 -22.91 6.98 -37.43
C PRO A 654 -24.16 6.36 -38.06
N THR A 655 -25.21 7.16 -38.15
CA THR A 655 -26.38 6.87 -38.98
C THR A 655 -26.43 7.89 -40.11
N PHE A 656 -26.53 7.40 -41.33
CA PHE A 656 -26.68 8.21 -42.54
C PHE A 656 -28.08 8.02 -43.14
N ILE A 657 -28.60 9.00 -43.84
CA ILE A 657 -29.82 8.85 -44.64
C ILE A 657 -29.40 8.57 -46.08
N ALA A 658 -29.87 7.45 -46.63
CA ALA A 658 -29.60 7.07 -48.00
C ALA A 658 -30.13 8.11 -48.99
N PRO A 659 -29.45 8.35 -50.13
CA PRO A 659 -29.94 9.26 -51.17
C PRO A 659 -31.25 8.78 -51.77
N ALA A 660 -32.01 9.72 -52.34
CA ALA A 660 -33.26 9.39 -53.04
C ALA A 660 -33.04 8.65 -54.38
N SER A 661 -31.80 8.71 -54.94
CA SER A 661 -31.44 8.03 -56.17
C SER A 661 -30.85 6.65 -55.88
N THR A 662 -31.38 5.64 -56.57
CA THR A 662 -30.92 4.26 -56.46
C THR A 662 -29.54 4.03 -57.03
N GLY A 663 -28.90 2.92 -56.67
CA GLY A 663 -27.62 2.45 -57.16
C GLY A 663 -26.55 2.32 -56.05
N ASN A 664 -25.44 1.76 -56.43
CA ASN A 664 -24.35 1.50 -55.50
C ASN A 664 -23.68 2.81 -55.04
N ARG A 665 -23.46 2.91 -53.75
CA ARG A 665 -22.77 3.99 -53.09
C ARG A 665 -21.64 3.44 -52.22
N ASN A 666 -20.49 4.12 -52.22
CA ASN A 666 -19.35 3.71 -51.42
C ASN A 666 -19.17 4.69 -50.26
N ILE A 667 -19.10 4.15 -49.04
CA ILE A 667 -18.80 4.90 -47.82
C ILE A 667 -17.43 4.50 -47.36
N THR A 668 -16.60 5.46 -46.95
CA THR A 668 -15.25 5.20 -46.46
C THR A 668 -15.11 5.67 -45.03
N LEU A 669 -14.38 4.91 -44.25
CA LEU A 669 -13.94 5.25 -42.92
C LEU A 669 -12.42 5.38 -42.93
N LEU A 670 -11.92 6.49 -42.48
CA LEU A 670 -10.53 6.67 -42.08
C LEU A 670 -10.46 6.67 -40.56
N VAL A 671 -9.62 5.85 -39.99
CA VAL A 671 -9.28 5.92 -38.57
C VAL A 671 -7.86 6.41 -38.40
N THR A 672 -7.66 7.27 -37.41
CA THR A 672 -6.34 7.82 -37.05
C THR A 672 -6.11 7.51 -35.58
N ASP A 673 -4.97 6.92 -35.24
CA ASP A 673 -4.61 6.65 -33.84
C ASP A 673 -3.93 7.86 -33.16
N SER A 674 -3.65 7.74 -31.88
CA SER A 674 -2.99 8.80 -31.09
C SER A 674 -1.55 9.12 -31.53
N LEU A 675 -0.96 8.29 -32.38
CA LEU A 675 0.37 8.50 -32.96
C LEU A 675 0.30 9.12 -34.36
N GLY A 676 -0.91 9.35 -34.87
CA GLY A 676 -1.14 9.89 -36.20
C GLY A 676 -1.08 8.86 -37.32
N LEU A 677 -0.96 7.56 -37.01
CA LEU A 677 -1.04 6.50 -38.02
C LEU A 677 -2.49 6.32 -38.46
N THR A 678 -2.67 6.02 -39.73
CA THR A 678 -4.01 5.97 -40.35
C THR A 678 -4.28 4.62 -41.01
N ALA A 679 -5.50 4.18 -40.96
CA ALA A 679 -6.00 3.08 -41.79
C ALA A 679 -7.37 3.46 -42.36
N SER A 680 -7.72 2.89 -43.51
CA SER A 680 -8.99 3.13 -44.13
C SER A 680 -9.71 1.84 -44.48
N ALA A 681 -11.04 1.87 -44.43
CA ALA A 681 -11.91 0.84 -44.92
C ALA A 681 -13.00 1.44 -45.79
N SER A 682 -13.53 0.64 -46.73
CA SER A 682 -14.66 1.04 -47.54
C SER A 682 -15.79 0.04 -47.42
N HIS A 683 -17.02 0.52 -47.49
CA HIS A 683 -18.25 -0.27 -47.43
C HIS A 683 -19.21 0.18 -48.51
N GLN A 684 -19.68 -0.77 -49.31
CA GLN A 684 -20.61 -0.48 -50.38
C GLN A 684 -22.04 -0.73 -49.92
N ILE A 685 -22.91 0.22 -50.21
CA ILE A 685 -24.36 0.13 -49.96
C ILE A 685 -25.07 0.25 -51.28
N GLU A 686 -25.91 -0.72 -51.58
CA GLU A 686 -26.84 -0.64 -52.68
C GLU A 686 -28.12 0.06 -52.24
N VAL A 687 -28.37 1.24 -52.79
CA VAL A 687 -29.63 1.99 -52.53
C VAL A 687 -30.70 1.49 -53.50
N ILE A 688 -31.71 0.87 -52.96
CA ILE A 688 -32.80 0.29 -53.71
C ILE A 688 -34.08 1.15 -53.59
N GLN A 689 -34.95 1.03 -54.58
CA GLN A 689 -36.23 1.67 -54.52
C GLN A 689 -37.08 0.99 -53.42
N PRO A 690 -37.75 1.76 -52.56
CA PRO A 690 -38.70 1.12 -51.65
C PRO A 690 -39.77 0.43 -52.49
N PRO A 691 -40.22 -0.78 -52.16
CA PRO A 691 -41.23 -1.50 -52.87
C PRO A 691 -42.50 -0.63 -52.91
N SER A 692 -43.03 -0.37 -54.13
CA SER A 692 -44.27 0.40 -54.29
C SER A 692 -45.49 -0.49 -53.93
N ASN A 693 -45.73 -0.60 -52.67
CA ASN A 693 -46.90 -1.31 -52.16
C ASN A 693 -48.13 -0.41 -52.25
N THR A 694 -48.44 0.12 -53.45
CA THR A 694 -49.74 0.78 -53.70
C THR A 694 -50.86 -0.25 -53.75
N CYS A 695 -51.92 0.03 -53.04
CA CYS A 695 -53.09 -0.80 -53.10
C CYS A 695 -53.70 -0.82 -54.51
N ALA A 696 -54.03 -2.00 -54.98
CA ALA A 696 -54.91 -2.17 -56.16
C ALA A 696 -56.26 -1.50 -55.92
N PRO A 697 -57.04 -1.29 -56.96
CA PRO A 697 -58.43 -0.75 -56.79
C PRO A 697 -59.19 -1.53 -55.72
N PRO A 698 -60.05 -0.84 -54.94
CA PRO A 698 -60.74 -1.51 -53.84
C PRO A 698 -61.74 -2.55 -54.39
N TRP A 699 -61.86 -3.65 -53.66
CA TRP A 699 -62.90 -4.67 -53.98
C TRP A 699 -64.27 -4.14 -53.85
N ILE A 700 -65.15 -4.50 -54.81
CA ILE A 700 -66.56 -4.09 -54.88
C ILE A 700 -67.45 -5.31 -54.85
N ALA A 701 -68.38 -5.43 -53.89
CA ALA A 701 -69.21 -6.60 -53.69
C ALA A 701 -70.09 -6.94 -54.88
N SER A 702 -70.67 -5.94 -55.53
CA SER A 702 -71.58 -6.11 -56.65
C SER A 702 -70.90 -6.42 -57.99
N LYS A 703 -69.57 -6.28 -58.09
CA LYS A 703 -68.76 -6.54 -59.28
C LYS A 703 -68.50 -8.03 -59.45
N ALA A 704 -68.70 -8.56 -60.64
CA ALA A 704 -68.25 -9.90 -61.01
C ALA A 704 -66.76 -9.81 -61.42
N TYR A 705 -65.94 -10.59 -60.81
CA TYR A 705 -64.46 -10.70 -61.08
C TYR A 705 -64.28 -11.98 -61.90
N ALA A 706 -64.16 -11.80 -63.19
CA ALA A 706 -64.10 -12.93 -64.15
C ALA A 706 -62.70 -13.06 -64.79
N VAL A 707 -61.86 -12.04 -64.64
CA VAL A 707 -60.49 -12.01 -65.22
C VAL A 707 -59.50 -12.54 -64.23
N ILE A 708 -58.89 -13.68 -64.48
CA ILE A 708 -57.82 -14.27 -63.63
C ILE A 708 -56.66 -13.29 -63.54
N ASN A 709 -56.07 -13.16 -62.35
CA ASN A 709 -55.05 -12.22 -61.99
C ASN A 709 -55.51 -10.72 -61.98
N GLU A 710 -56.77 -10.40 -62.10
CA GLU A 710 -57.25 -9.03 -61.77
C GLU A 710 -57.01 -8.77 -60.31
N LYS A 711 -56.38 -7.60 -59.98
CA LYS A 711 -56.00 -7.25 -58.64
C LYS A 711 -56.97 -6.29 -57.99
N VAL A 712 -57.29 -6.57 -56.74
CA VAL A 712 -58.10 -5.70 -55.87
C VAL A 712 -57.45 -5.55 -54.52
N SER A 713 -57.82 -4.49 -53.81
CA SER A 713 -57.41 -4.33 -52.40
C SER A 713 -58.55 -4.51 -51.45
N TYR A 714 -58.35 -5.11 -50.31
CA TYR A 714 -59.28 -5.19 -49.20
C TYR A 714 -58.57 -5.33 -47.88
N ASP A 715 -58.97 -4.56 -46.88
CA ASP A 715 -58.41 -4.60 -45.51
C ASP A 715 -56.89 -4.59 -45.46
N GLY A 716 -56.22 -3.66 -46.18
CA GLY A 716 -54.80 -3.47 -46.17
C GLY A 716 -53.92 -4.52 -46.91
N TYR A 717 -54.56 -5.35 -47.72
CA TYR A 717 -53.91 -6.32 -48.58
C TYR A 717 -54.34 -6.22 -50.03
N ASN A 718 -53.45 -6.51 -50.95
CA ASN A 718 -53.75 -6.80 -52.32
C ASN A 718 -54.13 -8.27 -52.48
N TYR A 719 -55.14 -8.51 -53.29
CA TYR A 719 -55.60 -9.83 -53.70
C TYR A 719 -55.67 -9.91 -55.20
N GLU A 720 -55.47 -11.07 -55.75
CA GLU A 720 -55.75 -11.31 -57.16
C GLU A 720 -56.78 -12.43 -57.37
N VAL A 721 -57.49 -12.34 -58.43
CA VAL A 721 -58.56 -13.29 -58.82
C VAL A 721 -57.87 -14.61 -59.26
N ALA A 722 -58.18 -15.73 -58.57
CA ALA A 722 -57.75 -17.06 -58.93
C ALA A 722 -58.82 -17.83 -59.68
N HIS A 723 -60.11 -17.59 -59.34
CA HIS A 723 -61.30 -18.14 -60.01
C HIS A 723 -62.43 -17.11 -60.11
N TRP A 724 -63.30 -17.29 -61.05
CA TRP A 724 -64.45 -16.40 -61.17
C TRP A 724 -65.19 -16.24 -59.85
N THR A 725 -65.55 -15.00 -59.52
CA THR A 725 -66.20 -14.71 -58.23
C THR A 725 -66.99 -13.43 -58.28
N GLN A 726 -68.09 -13.40 -57.52
CA GLN A 726 -68.91 -12.23 -57.26
C GLN A 726 -69.39 -12.30 -55.82
N ASN A 727 -69.46 -11.17 -55.14
CA ASN A 727 -69.89 -11.05 -53.73
C ASN A 727 -69.10 -11.89 -52.69
N ASN A 728 -67.96 -12.46 -53.05
CA ASN A 728 -67.08 -13.15 -52.13
C ASN A 728 -65.98 -12.18 -51.64
N ARG A 729 -66.04 -11.80 -50.39
CA ARG A 729 -65.02 -10.91 -49.77
C ARG A 729 -63.64 -11.56 -49.81
N PRO A 730 -62.59 -10.81 -50.22
CA PRO A 730 -61.22 -11.36 -50.35
C PRO A 730 -60.65 -11.88 -49.09
N ASP A 731 -60.78 -11.21 -47.93
CA ASP A 731 -60.22 -11.58 -46.63
C ASP A 731 -60.82 -12.88 -46.08
N LEU A 732 -61.99 -13.29 -46.46
CA LEU A 732 -62.68 -14.52 -46.01
C LEU A 732 -62.54 -15.67 -47.00
N ASN A 733 -62.27 -15.39 -48.26
CA ASN A 733 -62.39 -16.32 -49.38
C ASN A 733 -61.08 -16.44 -50.17
N TRP A 734 -59.95 -16.45 -49.49
CA TRP A 734 -58.63 -16.57 -50.12
C TRP A 734 -57.90 -17.85 -49.70
N ALA A 735 -56.94 -18.28 -50.51
CA ALA A 735 -55.97 -19.33 -50.22
C ALA A 735 -54.59 -18.92 -50.78
N PRO A 736 -53.46 -19.36 -50.17
CA PRO A 736 -52.12 -18.98 -50.65
C PRO A 736 -51.90 -19.42 -52.09
N SER A 737 -52.40 -20.61 -52.52
CA SER A 737 -52.24 -21.14 -53.85
C SER A 737 -53.39 -20.77 -54.84
N GLY A 738 -54.45 -20.24 -54.33
CA GLY A 738 -55.63 -19.93 -55.16
C GLY A 738 -56.45 -21.12 -55.66
N ASP A 739 -56.05 -22.35 -55.41
CA ASP A 739 -56.65 -23.57 -56.04
C ASP A 739 -57.99 -23.98 -55.44
N ALA A 740 -58.34 -23.52 -54.29
CA ALA A 740 -59.59 -23.88 -53.58
C ALA A 740 -60.50 -22.68 -53.28
N LYS A 741 -60.01 -21.47 -53.49
CA LYS A 741 -60.78 -20.24 -53.20
C LYS A 741 -60.61 -19.21 -54.30
N PRO A 742 -61.58 -18.31 -54.48
CA PRO A 742 -61.56 -17.39 -55.61
C PRO A 742 -60.45 -16.31 -55.54
N TRP A 743 -59.90 -16.10 -54.40
CA TRP A 743 -58.85 -15.08 -54.21
C TRP A 743 -57.51 -15.68 -53.77
N ARG A 744 -56.41 -15.15 -54.31
CA ARG A 744 -55.06 -15.34 -53.80
C ARG A 744 -54.58 -14.05 -53.16
N ARG A 745 -54.19 -14.08 -51.90
CA ARG A 745 -53.68 -12.91 -51.20
C ARG A 745 -52.23 -12.64 -51.64
N LEU A 746 -51.97 -11.42 -51.97
CA LEU A 746 -50.63 -10.91 -52.29
C LEU A 746 -50.02 -10.21 -51.06
N ASP A 747 -49.40 -9.09 -51.25
CA ASP A 747 -48.68 -8.34 -50.23
C ASP A 747 -49.57 -7.38 -49.46
N THR A 748 -49.12 -6.90 -48.34
CA THR A 748 -49.74 -5.74 -47.68
C THR A 748 -49.60 -4.52 -48.55
N CYS A 749 -50.64 -3.69 -48.60
CA CYS A 749 -50.59 -2.43 -49.32
C CYS A 749 -51.05 -1.29 -48.43
N SER A 750 -50.54 -0.09 -48.67
CA SER A 750 -50.98 1.14 -48.03
C SER A 750 -51.65 2.06 -49.07
N ALA A 751 -52.87 2.51 -48.82
CA ALA A 751 -53.51 3.58 -49.60
C ALA A 751 -52.67 4.86 -49.40
N ARG A 752 -52.39 5.55 -50.49
CA ARG A 752 -51.75 6.85 -50.44
C ARG A 752 -52.60 7.88 -49.75
#